data_ec6e0c8a0c8742663fdc5001995951e7
#
_entry.id   ec6e0c8a0c8742663fdc5001995951e7
#
_cell.length_a   1.000
_cell.length_b   1.000
_cell.length_c   1.000
_cell.angle_alpha   90.00
_cell.angle_beta   90.00
_cell.angle_gamma   90.00
#
_symmetry.space_group_name_H-M   'P 1'
#
loop_
_entity.id
_entity.type
_entity.pdbx_description
1 polymer ?
#
loop_
_entity_poly.entity_id
_entity_poly.type
_entity_poly.pdbx_seq_one_letter_code
_entity_poly.pdbx_strand_id
1 'polypeptide(L)'
;MLRQSYLPIFDLINLNLYLTLKQNKMKKIMKHKFQYMLLLLLAIPCHSFAGEKSHVADSENLLLNKSLQQSVTIKGNVTDAAGEPLIGVSVLVKGTTNGTITDFDGNFSLSAQKGDILEISYIGYATQSVTITNNQPLKIVLKEDTKVLDEVVVTALGIKREQKALSYNVQQVKNDAFNTVKEANFMSALVGKVAGVTINSSSTGAGGAARVIMRGSKSITKDNNALYVIDGIPMFNANAGGASDSRYSTQAGSDGVADLNPDDIESINMLTGPSAAALYGNAAANGVVLINTKKGNVERTSLTVTNNTTFSDVYMMPEMQNRYGNMEGAFESWGGTTTKRYDPKKFFNTGSNVINTISFSTGTKKNQTYASASTTHSTGIIPNNSYSRYNFSIRNTANFLNDKLTLDLSANYIIQNDKNMTSQGEYFNPIPALYLFPRNDNFDEIQLYERYSVGRDLMVQYWPYDAQGMSLQNPYWIANRMNRTTKKNRYMISGGLTYKIADWVNVVGRVKVDNSDYRMQQKRYASTLGTFAGANGFYSDMTRTDRNIYADVMVNIDKRIKDFSINANIGASIKDLVYEQMGGEGDLAGIPNFFTVRNLNYSSNFKPKQFGYHDQSQSIFANLEVGWKSQVYLTLTGRNDWESMLAYTDTPSFFYPSVGLSVVLSEMFKLPEFMSYAVSYTHLRAHET
;
A
#
# COMPACT_ATOMS: atom_id res chain seq x y z
N MET A 1 48.58 43.86 20.79
CA MET A 1 48.67 43.93 19.31
C MET A 1 47.80 42.77 18.75
N LEU A 2 46.56 43.09 18.44
CA LEU A 2 45.62 42.16 17.84
C LEU A 2 45.41 42.58 16.37
N ARG A 3 45.88 41.79 15.42
CA ARG A 3 45.53 41.95 14.00
C ARG A 3 44.22 41.19 13.76
N GLN A 4 43.13 41.92 13.59
CA GLN A 4 41.91 41.42 12.96
C GLN A 4 42.12 41.39 11.44
N SER A 5 42.06 40.20 10.87
CA SER A 5 41.99 40.01 9.43
C SER A 5 40.53 40.01 8.98
N TYR A 6 40.07 41.09 8.41
CA TYR A 6 38.80 41.17 7.68
C TYR A 6 38.95 40.43 6.34
N LEU A 7 38.16 39.37 6.10
CA LEU A 7 37.95 38.83 4.79
C LEU A 7 37.03 39.77 3.97
N PRO A 8 37.37 40.15 2.75
CA PRO A 8 36.56 41.08 1.97
C PRO A 8 35.22 40.49 1.59
N ILE A 9 34.15 41.27 1.79
CA ILE A 9 32.74 40.93 1.45
C ILE A 9 32.58 40.52 -0.06
N PHE A 10 33.47 40.93 -0.92
CA PHE A 10 33.48 40.56 -2.35
C PHE A 10 33.71 39.08 -2.58
N ASP A 11 34.46 38.37 -1.76
CA ASP A 11 34.68 36.91 -1.94
C ASP A 11 33.48 36.07 -1.52
N LEU A 12 32.70 36.54 -0.55
CA LEU A 12 31.46 35.87 -0.16
C LEU A 12 30.33 36.00 -1.22
N ILE A 13 30.28 37.13 -1.90
CA ILE A 13 29.32 37.37 -3.00
C ILE A 13 29.70 36.51 -4.21
N ASN A 14 30.96 36.42 -4.56
CA ASN A 14 31.43 35.58 -5.66
C ASN A 14 31.24 34.07 -5.34
N LEU A 15 31.45 33.64 -4.13
CA LEU A 15 31.22 32.25 -3.73
C LEU A 15 29.73 31.87 -3.80
N ASN A 16 28.83 32.76 -3.37
CA ASN A 16 27.38 32.54 -3.48
C ASN A 16 26.91 32.54 -4.93
N LEU A 17 27.42 33.42 -5.77
CA LEU A 17 27.11 33.44 -7.19
C LEU A 17 27.62 32.17 -7.90
N TYR A 18 28.84 31.72 -7.57
CA TYR A 18 29.41 30.47 -8.08
C TYR A 18 28.62 29.22 -7.65
N LEU A 19 28.21 29.15 -6.40
CA LEU A 19 27.40 28.04 -5.87
C LEU A 19 26.00 28.03 -6.51
N THR A 20 25.39 29.20 -6.71
CA THR A 20 24.07 29.32 -7.36
C THR A 20 24.13 28.94 -8.82
N LEU A 21 25.18 29.36 -9.55
CA LEU A 21 25.42 28.99 -10.94
C LEU A 21 25.72 27.49 -11.08
N LYS A 22 26.47 26.90 -10.15
CA LYS A 22 26.76 25.46 -10.12
C LYS A 22 25.50 24.64 -9.84
N GLN A 23 24.64 25.08 -8.92
CA GLN A 23 23.34 24.44 -8.65
C GLN A 23 22.40 24.52 -9.86
N ASN A 24 22.33 25.67 -10.53
CA ASN A 24 21.49 25.82 -11.72
C ASN A 24 22.02 25.00 -12.90
N LYS A 25 23.34 24.89 -13.04
CA LYS A 25 23.98 24.04 -14.05
C LYS A 25 23.73 22.55 -13.79
N MET A 26 23.78 22.12 -12.50
CA MET A 26 23.43 20.74 -12.11
C MET A 26 21.95 20.43 -12.32
N LYS A 27 21.04 21.35 -11.97
CA LYS A 27 19.60 21.20 -12.25
C LYS A 27 19.32 21.08 -13.74
N LYS A 28 20.01 21.86 -14.58
CA LYS A 28 19.88 21.80 -16.03
C LYS A 28 20.41 20.48 -16.62
N ILE A 29 21.56 19.99 -16.11
CA ILE A 29 22.15 18.70 -16.50
C ILE A 29 21.27 17.53 -16.05
N MET A 30 20.71 17.58 -14.83
CA MET A 30 19.78 16.56 -14.35
C MET A 30 18.47 16.56 -15.16
N LYS A 31 17.94 17.74 -15.49
CA LYS A 31 16.74 17.85 -16.34
C LYS A 31 16.97 17.27 -17.74
N HIS A 32 18.13 17.51 -18.36
CA HIS A 32 18.46 16.90 -19.64
C HIS A 32 18.74 15.40 -19.53
N LYS A 33 19.46 14.94 -18.51
CA LYS A 33 19.66 13.50 -18.28
C LYS A 33 18.36 12.77 -18.02
N PHE A 34 17.43 13.37 -17.30
CA PHE A 34 16.08 12.82 -17.08
C PHE A 34 15.25 12.79 -18.38
N GLN A 35 15.34 13.82 -19.20
CA GLN A 35 14.70 13.82 -20.53
C GLN A 35 15.29 12.76 -21.47
N TYR A 36 16.61 12.56 -21.46
CA TYR A 36 17.25 11.49 -22.24
C TYR A 36 16.90 10.09 -21.70
N MET A 37 16.79 9.92 -20.38
CA MET A 37 16.35 8.66 -19.77
C MET A 37 14.88 8.37 -20.08
N LEU A 38 14.02 9.39 -20.10
CA LEU A 38 12.62 9.26 -20.50
C LEU A 38 12.48 8.95 -22.00
N LEU A 39 13.31 9.55 -22.85
CA LEU A 39 13.39 9.27 -24.29
C LEU A 39 13.95 7.87 -24.58
N LEU A 40 14.92 7.38 -23.79
CA LEU A 40 15.43 6.01 -23.90
C LEU A 40 14.38 4.98 -23.48
N LEU A 41 13.57 5.26 -22.45
CA LEU A 41 12.45 4.40 -22.02
C LEU A 41 11.29 4.39 -23.04
N LEU A 42 11.10 5.47 -23.79
CA LEU A 42 10.11 5.57 -24.88
C LEU A 42 10.60 5.00 -26.21
N ALA A 43 11.91 4.88 -26.43
CA ALA A 43 12.50 4.39 -27.68
C ALA A 43 12.55 2.86 -27.81
N ILE A 44 12.38 2.11 -26.70
CA ILE A 44 12.46 0.64 -26.71
C ILE A 44 11.29 -0.04 -27.44
N PRO A 45 10.05 0.50 -27.50
CA PRO A 45 8.96 -0.18 -28.22
C PRO A 45 8.88 0.13 -29.72
N CYS A 46 9.59 1.13 -30.25
CA CYS A 46 9.37 1.59 -31.64
C CYS A 46 10.14 0.84 -32.74
N HIS A 47 11.01 -0.12 -32.41
CA HIS A 47 11.81 -0.83 -33.43
C HIS A 47 11.22 -2.16 -33.90
N SER A 48 10.00 -2.52 -33.51
CA SER A 48 9.35 -3.76 -33.95
C SER A 48 8.28 -3.57 -35.04
N PHE A 49 8.14 -2.39 -35.61
CA PHE A 49 7.12 -2.09 -36.62
C PHE A 49 7.69 -1.56 -37.96
N ALA A 50 8.86 -2.02 -38.34
CA ALA A 50 9.37 -1.73 -39.68
C ALA A 50 9.78 -3.01 -40.39
N GLY A 51 8.90 -3.50 -41.25
CA GLY A 51 9.28 -4.45 -42.25
C GLY A 51 8.34 -5.62 -42.50
N GLU A 52 7.25 -5.38 -43.21
CA GLU A 52 6.80 -6.26 -44.26
C GLU A 52 5.82 -5.48 -45.18
N LYS A 53 6.35 -5.01 -46.28
CA LYS A 53 5.51 -4.62 -47.40
C LYS A 53 4.99 -5.89 -48.03
N SER A 54 3.77 -6.29 -47.70
CA SER A 54 3.05 -7.28 -48.50
C SER A 54 2.39 -6.58 -49.68
N HIS A 55 2.69 -7.08 -50.85
CA HIS A 55 2.08 -6.73 -52.12
C HIS A 55 0.54 -6.74 -52.02
N VAL A 56 -0.07 -5.60 -52.29
CA VAL A 56 -1.49 -5.51 -52.65
C VAL A 56 -1.58 -5.87 -54.11
N ALA A 57 -1.97 -7.10 -54.40
CA ALA A 57 -2.45 -7.51 -55.72
C ALA A 57 -3.61 -8.50 -55.51
N ASP A 58 -4.74 -8.14 -56.05
CA ASP A 58 -5.88 -8.98 -56.39
C ASP A 58 -6.59 -9.75 -55.25
N SER A 59 -7.42 -9.07 -54.49
CA SER A 59 -8.49 -9.72 -53.71
C SER A 59 -9.84 -8.99 -53.76
N GLU A 60 -10.14 -8.25 -54.82
CA GLU A 60 -11.52 -7.75 -55.06
C GLU A 60 -12.55 -8.84 -55.45
N ASN A 61 -12.11 -10.08 -55.70
CA ASN A 61 -13.02 -11.15 -56.10
C ASN A 61 -13.28 -12.24 -55.05
N LEU A 62 -12.82 -12.08 -53.79
CA LEU A 62 -13.06 -13.09 -52.74
C LEU A 62 -14.08 -12.64 -51.70
N LEU A 63 -14.60 -11.42 -51.77
CA LEU A 63 -15.62 -10.89 -50.85
C LEU A 63 -17.06 -11.09 -51.32
N LEU A 64 -17.28 -11.65 -52.51
CA LEU A 64 -18.63 -11.85 -53.06
C LEU A 64 -19.23 -13.25 -52.89
N ASN A 65 -18.53 -14.19 -52.22
CA ASN A 65 -19.06 -15.52 -51.93
C ASN A 65 -19.17 -15.90 -50.45
N LYS A 66 -19.18 -14.93 -49.54
CA LYS A 66 -19.70 -15.17 -48.19
C LYS A 66 -21.22 -15.07 -48.32
N SER A 67 -21.84 -16.19 -48.65
CA SER A 67 -23.31 -16.33 -48.69
C SER A 67 -23.88 -15.69 -47.42
N LEU A 68 -24.92 -14.89 -47.59
CA LEU A 68 -25.85 -14.41 -46.58
C LEU A 68 -26.40 -15.60 -45.78
N GLN A 69 -25.63 -16.15 -44.84
CA GLN A 69 -26.17 -17.01 -43.81
C GLN A 69 -26.99 -16.09 -42.89
N GLN A 70 -28.30 -16.17 -42.99
CA GLN A 70 -29.24 -15.47 -42.14
C GLN A 70 -28.93 -15.77 -40.67
N SER A 71 -28.56 -14.73 -39.91
CA SER A 71 -28.52 -14.82 -38.46
C SER A 71 -29.92 -15.13 -37.94
N VAL A 72 -30.05 -16.15 -37.13
CA VAL A 72 -31.32 -16.58 -36.55
C VAL A 72 -31.33 -16.29 -35.08
N THR A 73 -32.45 -15.84 -34.56
CA THR A 73 -32.61 -15.65 -33.12
C THR A 73 -32.73 -16.98 -32.41
N ILE A 74 -31.70 -17.38 -31.68
CA ILE A 74 -31.68 -18.58 -30.85
C ILE A 74 -32.24 -18.22 -29.47
N LYS A 75 -33.21 -19.00 -29.03
CA LYS A 75 -33.79 -18.91 -27.69
C LYS A 75 -33.37 -20.13 -26.87
N GLY A 76 -33.25 -19.99 -25.57
CA GLY A 76 -32.98 -21.11 -24.68
C GLY A 76 -33.29 -20.78 -23.22
N ASN A 77 -33.24 -21.82 -22.42
CA ASN A 77 -33.43 -21.76 -20.98
C ASN A 77 -32.26 -22.44 -20.27
N VAL A 78 -31.74 -21.86 -19.23
CA VAL A 78 -30.62 -22.36 -18.42
C VAL A 78 -31.12 -22.66 -17.03
N THR A 79 -30.94 -23.91 -16.58
CA THR A 79 -31.30 -24.37 -15.23
C THR A 79 -30.11 -25.05 -14.54
N ASP A 80 -30.21 -25.25 -13.26
CA ASP A 80 -29.30 -26.11 -12.51
C ASP A 80 -29.70 -27.60 -12.63
N ALA A 81 -28.97 -28.48 -11.92
CA ALA A 81 -29.26 -29.92 -11.88
C ALA A 81 -30.56 -30.27 -11.16
N ALA A 82 -31.09 -29.40 -10.31
CA ALA A 82 -32.36 -29.53 -9.61
C ALA A 82 -33.54 -29.01 -10.46
N GLY A 83 -33.27 -28.35 -11.61
CA GLY A 83 -34.25 -27.76 -12.50
C GLY A 83 -34.62 -26.31 -12.12
N GLU A 84 -33.92 -25.67 -11.19
CA GLU A 84 -34.16 -24.29 -10.86
C GLU A 84 -33.54 -23.34 -11.91
N PRO A 85 -34.26 -22.26 -12.33
CA PRO A 85 -33.76 -21.34 -13.34
C PRO A 85 -32.54 -20.52 -12.79
N LEU A 86 -31.49 -20.41 -13.61
CA LEU A 86 -30.32 -19.65 -13.27
C LEU A 86 -30.36 -18.26 -13.91
N ILE A 87 -30.40 -17.22 -13.06
CA ILE A 87 -30.48 -15.81 -13.43
C ILE A 87 -29.07 -15.24 -13.66
N GLY A 88 -28.89 -14.44 -14.72
CA GLY A 88 -27.62 -13.75 -14.98
C GLY A 88 -26.50 -14.62 -15.54
N VAL A 89 -26.82 -15.81 -16.05
CA VAL A 89 -25.88 -16.68 -16.77
C VAL A 89 -25.40 -15.98 -18.04
N SER A 90 -24.10 -15.89 -18.25
CA SER A 90 -23.53 -15.35 -19.48
C SER A 90 -23.60 -16.38 -20.61
N VAL A 91 -24.20 -15.99 -21.74
CA VAL A 91 -24.29 -16.78 -22.97
C VAL A 91 -23.60 -15.99 -24.08
N LEU A 92 -22.47 -16.50 -24.59
CA LEU A 92 -21.60 -15.82 -25.54
C LEU A 92 -21.36 -16.69 -26.76
N VAL A 93 -21.38 -16.11 -27.96
CA VAL A 93 -20.91 -16.81 -29.18
C VAL A 93 -19.39 -16.84 -29.15
N LYS A 94 -18.80 -18.04 -29.06
CA LYS A 94 -17.36 -18.25 -28.88
C LYS A 94 -16.55 -17.56 -29.97
N GLY A 95 -15.56 -16.75 -29.51
CA GLY A 95 -14.67 -15.99 -30.40
C GLY A 95 -15.26 -14.68 -30.92
N THR A 96 -16.41 -14.22 -30.39
CA THR A 96 -17.06 -12.95 -30.75
C THR A 96 -17.40 -12.15 -29.48
N THR A 97 -17.85 -10.90 -29.68
CA THR A 97 -18.42 -10.08 -28.61
C THR A 97 -19.95 -10.17 -28.52
N ASN A 98 -20.55 -11.05 -29.31
CA ASN A 98 -21.99 -11.23 -29.37
C ASN A 98 -22.44 -12.14 -28.23
N GLY A 99 -23.15 -11.60 -27.24
CA GLY A 99 -23.59 -12.33 -26.06
C GLY A 99 -24.80 -11.70 -25.38
N THR A 100 -25.42 -12.45 -24.48
CA THR A 100 -26.56 -12.04 -23.66
C THR A 100 -26.45 -12.65 -22.26
N ILE A 101 -27.33 -12.25 -21.37
CA ILE A 101 -27.50 -12.87 -20.05
C ILE A 101 -28.91 -13.44 -19.90
N THR A 102 -29.10 -14.46 -19.06
CA THR A 102 -30.41 -15.02 -18.74
C THR A 102 -31.23 -14.08 -17.84
N ASP A 103 -32.56 -14.09 -18.08
CA ASP A 103 -33.55 -13.39 -17.28
C ASP A 103 -33.91 -14.13 -15.97
N PHE A 104 -34.92 -13.64 -15.25
CA PHE A 104 -35.38 -14.19 -13.95
C PHE A 104 -35.88 -15.65 -14.06
N ASP A 105 -36.36 -16.07 -15.23
CA ASP A 105 -36.84 -17.39 -15.49
C ASP A 105 -35.76 -18.28 -16.18
N GLY A 106 -34.53 -17.81 -16.23
CA GLY A 106 -33.40 -18.51 -16.84
C GLY A 106 -33.41 -18.46 -18.37
N ASN A 107 -34.28 -17.66 -19.01
CA ASN A 107 -34.38 -17.63 -20.48
C ASN A 107 -33.37 -16.64 -21.06
N PHE A 108 -32.89 -16.96 -22.26
CA PHE A 108 -32.06 -16.05 -23.06
C PHE A 108 -32.52 -16.01 -24.53
N SER A 109 -32.15 -14.93 -25.19
CA SER A 109 -32.36 -14.75 -26.63
C SER A 109 -31.13 -14.09 -27.24
N LEU A 110 -30.53 -14.73 -28.25
CA LEU A 110 -29.28 -14.29 -28.86
C LEU A 110 -29.32 -14.52 -30.37
N SER A 111 -28.85 -13.56 -31.17
CA SER A 111 -28.72 -13.69 -32.60
C SER A 111 -27.41 -14.42 -32.94
N ALA A 112 -27.51 -15.60 -33.55
CA ALA A 112 -26.34 -16.43 -33.91
C ALA A 112 -26.57 -17.22 -35.19
N GLN A 113 -25.53 -17.87 -35.74
CA GLN A 113 -25.60 -18.64 -36.95
C GLN A 113 -25.60 -20.13 -36.64
N LYS A 114 -26.16 -20.92 -37.52
CA LYS A 114 -26.05 -22.38 -37.44
C LYS A 114 -24.60 -22.81 -37.59
N GLY A 115 -24.10 -23.59 -36.63
CA GLY A 115 -22.70 -24.00 -36.54
C GLY A 115 -21.89 -23.20 -35.51
N ASP A 116 -22.42 -22.08 -35.04
CA ASP A 116 -21.77 -21.33 -33.95
C ASP A 116 -21.76 -22.15 -32.65
N ILE A 117 -20.75 -21.90 -31.83
CA ILE A 117 -20.62 -22.50 -30.49
C ILE A 117 -21.00 -21.44 -29.46
N LEU A 118 -22.03 -21.72 -28.67
CA LEU A 118 -22.37 -20.91 -27.50
C LEU A 118 -21.52 -21.37 -26.31
N GLU A 119 -20.86 -20.43 -25.67
CA GLU A 119 -20.16 -20.63 -24.40
C GLU A 119 -21.03 -20.07 -23.27
N ILE A 120 -21.48 -20.96 -22.38
CA ILE A 120 -22.37 -20.66 -21.28
C ILE A 120 -21.58 -20.74 -19.99
N SER A 121 -21.50 -19.64 -19.25
CA SER A 121 -20.74 -19.55 -18.02
C SER A 121 -21.52 -18.87 -16.89
N TYR A 122 -21.39 -19.41 -15.68
CA TYR A 122 -22.01 -18.87 -14.48
C TYR A 122 -21.11 -19.14 -13.28
N ILE A 123 -21.12 -18.21 -12.30
CA ILE A 123 -20.28 -18.33 -11.10
C ILE A 123 -20.71 -19.56 -10.30
N GLY A 124 -19.77 -20.45 -10.00
CA GLY A 124 -20.04 -21.70 -9.26
C GLY A 124 -20.46 -22.87 -10.12
N TYR A 125 -20.53 -22.71 -11.47
CA TYR A 125 -20.93 -23.77 -12.40
C TYR A 125 -19.85 -23.99 -13.44
N ALA A 126 -19.73 -25.25 -13.90
CA ALA A 126 -18.83 -25.62 -14.99
C ALA A 126 -19.26 -24.99 -16.30
N THR A 127 -18.34 -24.27 -16.98
CA THR A 127 -18.60 -23.67 -18.29
C THR A 127 -18.94 -24.74 -19.31
N GLN A 128 -20.07 -24.56 -20.01
CA GLN A 128 -20.55 -25.51 -21.00
C GLN A 128 -20.50 -24.87 -22.39
N SER A 129 -20.05 -25.64 -23.39
CA SER A 129 -20.08 -25.24 -24.81
C SER A 129 -21.16 -26.03 -25.55
N VAL A 130 -22.07 -25.33 -26.24
CA VAL A 130 -23.17 -25.91 -26.98
C VAL A 130 -23.12 -25.45 -28.45
N THR A 131 -23.07 -26.38 -29.40
CA THR A 131 -23.07 -26.04 -30.83
C THR A 131 -24.52 -25.89 -31.33
N ILE A 132 -24.81 -24.82 -32.06
CA ILE A 132 -26.12 -24.55 -32.64
C ILE A 132 -26.32 -25.43 -33.86
N THR A 133 -27.19 -26.43 -33.73
CA THR A 133 -27.49 -27.38 -34.82
C THR A 133 -28.79 -27.02 -35.56
N ASN A 134 -29.77 -26.46 -34.86
CA ASN A 134 -31.10 -26.09 -35.39
C ASN A 134 -31.65 -24.86 -34.63
N ASN A 135 -32.84 -24.39 -35.04
CA ASN A 135 -33.50 -23.21 -34.45
C ASN A 135 -34.45 -23.56 -33.28
N GLN A 136 -34.34 -24.74 -32.70
CA GLN A 136 -35.18 -25.09 -31.56
C GLN A 136 -34.64 -24.45 -30.26
N PRO A 137 -35.54 -24.14 -29.33
CA PRO A 137 -35.11 -23.61 -28.04
C PRO A 137 -34.15 -24.58 -27.33
N LEU A 138 -32.99 -24.05 -26.91
CA LEU A 138 -31.95 -24.82 -26.22
C LEU A 138 -32.32 -24.97 -24.73
N LYS A 139 -32.35 -26.21 -24.25
CA LYS A 139 -32.40 -26.49 -22.80
C LYS A 139 -31.00 -26.82 -22.31
N ILE A 140 -30.46 -25.99 -21.43
CA ILE A 140 -29.10 -26.10 -20.93
C ILE A 140 -29.17 -26.31 -19.42
N VAL A 141 -28.59 -27.44 -18.98
CA VAL A 141 -28.48 -27.74 -17.55
C VAL A 141 -27.03 -27.56 -17.16
N LEU A 142 -26.73 -26.54 -16.36
CA LEU A 142 -25.40 -26.34 -15.82
C LEU A 142 -25.19 -27.24 -14.59
N LYS A 143 -24.05 -27.88 -14.55
CA LYS A 143 -23.61 -28.66 -13.39
C LYS A 143 -22.77 -27.76 -12.50
N GLU A 144 -23.00 -27.83 -11.20
CA GLU A 144 -22.12 -27.16 -10.23
C GLU A 144 -20.67 -27.60 -10.49
N ASP A 145 -19.76 -26.63 -10.53
CA ASP A 145 -18.34 -26.93 -10.62
C ASP A 145 -17.83 -27.37 -9.24
N THR A 146 -18.08 -28.66 -8.95
CA THR A 146 -17.57 -29.30 -7.72
C THR A 146 -16.07 -29.56 -7.76
N LYS A 147 -15.40 -29.24 -8.87
CA LYS A 147 -13.96 -29.11 -8.86
C LYS A 147 -13.67 -27.86 -8.04
N VAL A 148 -13.37 -28.07 -6.76
CA VAL A 148 -12.53 -27.14 -6.01
C VAL A 148 -11.32 -26.94 -6.92
N LEU A 149 -11.29 -25.83 -7.65
CA LEU A 149 -10.10 -25.41 -8.39
C LEU A 149 -8.99 -25.45 -7.35
N ASP A 150 -7.97 -26.25 -7.56
CA ASP A 150 -6.79 -26.28 -6.73
C ASP A 150 -6.32 -24.82 -6.65
N GLU A 151 -6.74 -24.11 -5.58
CA GLU A 151 -6.51 -22.67 -5.46
C GLU A 151 -5.00 -22.48 -5.30
N VAL A 152 -4.39 -22.00 -6.37
CA VAL A 152 -2.96 -21.71 -6.37
C VAL A 152 -2.75 -20.33 -5.80
N VAL A 153 -2.13 -20.28 -4.63
CA VAL A 153 -1.80 -19.02 -3.95
C VAL A 153 -0.34 -18.67 -4.13
N VAL A 154 -0.05 -17.37 -4.19
CA VAL A 154 1.33 -16.90 -4.13
C VAL A 154 1.76 -16.94 -2.67
N THR A 155 2.81 -17.67 -2.41
CA THR A 155 3.41 -17.85 -1.09
C THR A 155 4.67 -17.00 -0.91
N ALA A 156 5.42 -17.26 0.15
CA ALA A 156 6.69 -16.60 0.41
C ALA A 156 7.65 -16.69 -0.79
N LEU A 157 8.49 -15.68 -0.96
CA LEU A 157 9.45 -15.54 -2.06
C LEU A 157 8.81 -15.41 -3.47
N GLY A 158 7.48 -15.22 -3.55
CA GLY A 158 6.75 -15.09 -4.82
C GLY A 158 6.47 -16.45 -5.51
N ILE A 159 6.56 -17.55 -4.79
CA ILE A 159 6.37 -18.90 -5.33
C ILE A 159 4.89 -19.25 -5.34
N LYS A 160 4.40 -19.78 -6.45
CA LYS A 160 3.03 -20.28 -6.57
C LYS A 160 2.92 -21.69 -5.99
N ARG A 161 1.95 -21.94 -5.11
CA ARG A 161 1.71 -23.24 -4.45
C ARG A 161 0.22 -23.56 -4.41
N GLU A 162 -0.11 -24.85 -4.44
CA GLU A 162 -1.45 -25.31 -4.13
C GLU A 162 -1.75 -25.03 -2.65
N GLN A 163 -2.87 -24.41 -2.34
CA GLN A 163 -3.23 -24.03 -0.98
C GLN A 163 -3.30 -25.24 -0.04
N LYS A 164 -3.78 -26.39 -0.53
CA LYS A 164 -3.86 -27.64 0.22
C LYS A 164 -2.50 -28.22 0.64
N ALA A 165 -1.43 -27.89 -0.08
CA ALA A 165 -0.07 -28.36 0.22
C ALA A 165 0.59 -27.56 1.35
N LEU A 166 0.06 -26.39 1.71
CA LEU A 166 0.70 -25.50 2.66
C LEU A 166 0.52 -25.99 4.10
N SER A 167 1.61 -26.04 4.85
CA SER A 167 1.59 -26.30 6.29
C SER A 167 1.23 -25.09 7.16
N TYR A 168 0.82 -23.97 6.54
CA TYR A 168 0.43 -22.72 7.19
C TYR A 168 -0.76 -22.07 6.48
N ASN A 169 -1.52 -21.29 7.23
CA ASN A 169 -2.71 -20.65 6.67
C ASN A 169 -2.34 -19.47 5.78
N VAL A 170 -2.87 -19.46 4.57
CA VAL A 170 -2.80 -18.36 3.60
C VAL A 170 -4.23 -17.94 3.26
N GLN A 171 -4.54 -16.68 3.48
CA GLN A 171 -5.81 -16.12 3.05
C GLN A 171 -5.54 -15.12 1.93
N GLN A 172 -6.12 -15.39 0.76
CA GLN A 172 -6.04 -14.50 -0.40
C GLN A 172 -7.22 -13.53 -0.40
N VAL A 173 -6.92 -12.26 -0.64
CA VAL A 173 -7.91 -11.21 -0.89
C VAL A 173 -7.68 -10.71 -2.31
N LYS A 174 -8.67 -10.90 -3.17
CA LYS A 174 -8.65 -10.42 -4.57
C LYS A 174 -8.92 -8.92 -4.63
N ASN A 175 -8.54 -8.29 -5.72
CA ASN A 175 -8.64 -6.84 -5.95
C ASN A 175 -10.05 -6.28 -5.65
N ASP A 176 -11.10 -6.97 -6.08
CA ASP A 176 -12.48 -6.50 -5.92
C ASP A 176 -12.89 -6.27 -4.46
N ALA A 177 -12.32 -7.05 -3.53
CA ALA A 177 -12.67 -6.95 -2.13
C ALA A 177 -12.19 -5.64 -1.46
N PHE A 178 -11.13 -4.99 -1.97
CA PHE A 178 -10.59 -3.76 -1.38
C PHE A 178 -10.62 -2.55 -2.33
N ASN A 179 -11.01 -2.75 -3.57
CA ASN A 179 -11.01 -1.69 -4.59
C ASN A 179 -12.41 -1.08 -4.84
N THR A 180 -13.47 -1.67 -4.28
CA THR A 180 -14.85 -1.15 -4.38
C THR A 180 -15.00 0.18 -3.61
N VAL A 181 -14.45 0.25 -2.39
CA VAL A 181 -14.36 1.48 -1.59
C VAL A 181 -12.90 1.74 -1.31
N LYS A 182 -12.35 2.78 -1.93
CA LYS A 182 -10.93 3.10 -1.82
C LYS A 182 -10.68 4.10 -0.70
N GLU A 183 -9.74 3.76 0.16
CA GLU A 183 -9.21 4.63 1.19
C GLU A 183 -7.86 5.21 0.76
N ALA A 184 -7.47 6.35 1.32
CA ALA A 184 -6.15 6.95 1.08
C ALA A 184 -5.02 5.97 1.47
N ASN A 185 -5.23 5.18 2.53
CA ASN A 185 -4.44 4.00 2.86
C ASN A 185 -5.30 2.76 2.59
N PHE A 186 -5.01 2.01 1.54
CA PHE A 186 -5.81 0.86 1.10
C PHE A 186 -5.85 -0.29 2.13
N MET A 187 -4.90 -0.36 3.07
CA MET A 187 -4.95 -1.35 4.15
C MET A 187 -6.18 -1.15 5.04
N SER A 188 -6.67 0.08 5.19
CA SER A 188 -7.89 0.36 5.93
C SER A 188 -9.14 -0.27 5.28
N ALA A 189 -9.15 -0.43 3.96
CA ALA A 189 -10.24 -1.11 3.24
C ALA A 189 -10.33 -2.62 3.52
N LEU A 190 -9.32 -3.22 4.15
CA LEU A 190 -9.26 -4.63 4.53
C LEU A 190 -9.78 -4.92 5.95
N VAL A 191 -10.17 -3.89 6.70
CA VAL A 191 -10.72 -4.03 8.06
C VAL A 191 -11.93 -4.98 8.04
N GLY A 192 -11.88 -6.03 8.87
CA GLY A 192 -12.95 -7.02 8.99
C GLY A 192 -13.05 -8.04 7.85
N LYS A 193 -12.20 -7.96 6.81
CA LYS A 193 -12.26 -8.86 5.62
C LYS A 193 -11.30 -10.05 5.71
N VAL A 194 -10.42 -10.08 6.69
CA VAL A 194 -9.39 -11.12 6.84
C VAL A 194 -9.46 -11.73 8.22
N ALA A 195 -9.66 -13.05 8.30
CA ALA A 195 -9.74 -13.76 9.57
C ALA A 195 -8.40 -13.76 10.33
N GLY A 196 -8.44 -13.49 11.65
CA GLY A 196 -7.24 -13.48 12.50
C GLY A 196 -6.28 -12.31 12.26
N VAL A 197 -6.73 -11.28 11.55
CA VAL A 197 -5.98 -10.04 11.29
C VAL A 197 -6.75 -8.85 11.86
N THR A 198 -6.10 -8.09 12.71
CA THR A 198 -6.63 -6.84 13.24
C THR A 198 -5.95 -5.68 12.52
N ILE A 199 -6.74 -4.86 11.84
CA ILE A 199 -6.24 -3.68 11.14
C ILE A 199 -6.82 -2.44 11.83
N ASN A 200 -5.94 -1.62 12.38
CA ASN A 200 -6.31 -0.37 13.04
C ASN A 200 -5.82 0.80 12.20
N SER A 201 -6.75 1.60 11.71
CA SER A 201 -6.43 2.87 11.06
C SER A 201 -5.96 3.88 12.09
N SER A 202 -5.01 4.73 11.70
CA SER A 202 -4.53 5.80 12.55
C SER A 202 -5.58 6.91 12.69
N SER A 203 -5.67 7.51 13.87
CA SER A 203 -6.47 8.71 14.11
C SER A 203 -5.84 10.00 13.56
N THR A 204 -4.70 9.91 12.86
CA THR A 204 -3.96 11.08 12.35
C THR A 204 -4.64 11.76 11.16
N GLY A 205 -5.72 11.19 10.64
CA GLY A 205 -6.49 11.74 9.53
C GLY A 205 -6.14 11.10 8.19
N ALA A 206 -6.43 11.82 7.12
CA ALA A 206 -6.26 11.33 5.76
C ALA A 206 -4.81 10.91 5.45
N GLY A 207 -4.64 9.71 4.89
CA GLY A 207 -3.31 9.16 4.57
C GLY A 207 -2.52 8.63 5.77
N GLY A 208 -3.13 8.56 6.96
CA GLY A 208 -2.50 8.02 8.16
C GLY A 208 -2.08 6.55 8.01
N ALA A 209 -1.06 6.15 8.77
CA ALA A 209 -0.57 4.77 8.79
C ALA A 209 -1.65 3.79 9.27
N ALA A 210 -1.62 2.56 8.75
CA ALA A 210 -2.46 1.47 9.23
C ALA A 210 -1.59 0.45 9.98
N ARG A 211 -2.06 0.02 11.15
CA ARG A 211 -1.39 -1.02 11.94
C ARG A 211 -2.03 -2.37 11.63
N VAL A 212 -1.24 -3.29 11.09
CA VAL A 212 -1.68 -4.65 10.73
C VAL A 212 -1.07 -5.65 11.68
N ILE A 213 -1.90 -6.24 12.54
CA ILE A 213 -1.49 -7.20 13.57
C ILE A 213 -2.11 -8.55 13.25
N MET A 214 -1.28 -9.59 13.20
CA MET A 214 -1.71 -10.97 12.95
C MET A 214 -1.60 -11.82 14.22
N ARG A 215 -2.70 -12.47 14.59
CA ARG A 215 -2.78 -13.36 15.77
C ARG A 215 -2.44 -12.67 17.11
N GLY A 216 -2.78 -11.39 17.23
CA GLY A 216 -2.58 -10.60 18.45
C GLY A 216 -1.20 -9.96 18.57
N SER A 217 -1.07 -9.05 19.55
CA SER A 217 0.21 -8.37 19.85
C SER A 217 1.14 -9.33 20.60
N LYS A 218 2.38 -9.46 20.15
CA LYS A 218 3.39 -10.37 20.69
C LYS A 218 4.40 -9.67 21.58
N SER A 219 4.60 -8.37 21.39
CA SER A 219 5.56 -7.57 22.14
C SER A 219 4.92 -6.30 22.69
N ILE A 220 5.31 -5.94 23.91
CA ILE A 220 4.91 -4.69 24.57
C ILE A 220 5.83 -3.55 24.10
N THR A 221 7.10 -3.85 23.78
CA THR A 221 8.13 -2.84 23.51
C THR A 221 8.56 -2.75 22.05
N LYS A 222 8.29 -3.79 21.23
CA LYS A 222 8.68 -3.85 19.83
C LYS A 222 7.47 -3.63 18.91
N ASP A 223 7.73 -3.33 17.65
CA ASP A 223 6.72 -3.27 16.61
C ASP A 223 6.04 -4.64 16.43
N ASN A 224 4.71 -4.62 16.38
CA ASN A 224 3.87 -5.81 16.16
C ASN A 224 3.30 -5.87 14.73
N ASN A 225 3.71 -4.96 13.85
CA ASN A 225 3.22 -4.92 12.48
C ASN A 225 3.73 -6.12 11.66
N ALA A 226 2.88 -6.58 10.75
CA ALA A 226 3.27 -7.58 9.77
C ALA A 226 4.28 -7.01 8.76
N LEU A 227 5.15 -7.87 8.23
CA LEU A 227 6.07 -7.52 7.15
C LEU A 227 5.30 -7.39 5.83
N TYR A 228 5.52 -6.30 5.10
CA TYR A 228 5.03 -6.15 3.74
C TYR A 228 6.05 -6.67 2.72
N VAL A 229 5.56 -7.41 1.75
CA VAL A 229 6.36 -7.97 0.66
C VAL A 229 5.67 -7.65 -0.66
N ILE A 230 6.35 -7.00 -1.59
CA ILE A 230 5.82 -6.63 -2.91
C ILE A 230 6.51 -7.48 -3.97
N ASP A 231 5.73 -8.25 -4.73
CA ASP A 231 6.22 -9.15 -5.79
C ASP A 231 7.36 -10.08 -5.31
N GLY A 232 7.24 -10.56 -4.06
CA GLY A 232 8.20 -11.47 -3.43
C GLY A 232 9.43 -10.79 -2.81
N ILE A 233 9.55 -9.47 -2.88
CA ILE A 233 10.66 -8.70 -2.30
C ILE A 233 10.19 -7.96 -1.04
N PRO A 234 10.85 -8.13 0.12
CA PRO A 234 10.53 -7.40 1.34
C PRO A 234 10.59 -5.88 1.15
N MET A 235 9.61 -5.19 1.71
CA MET A 235 9.56 -3.73 1.71
C MET A 235 9.97 -3.21 3.08
N PHE A 236 10.86 -2.24 3.11
CA PHE A 236 11.13 -1.50 4.32
C PHE A 236 9.96 -0.53 4.57
N ASN A 237 9.21 -0.78 5.64
CA ASN A 237 8.09 0.05 6.03
C ASN A 237 8.52 0.98 7.16
N ALA A 238 9.31 2.01 6.82
CA ALA A 238 9.63 3.05 7.79
C ALA A 238 8.37 3.85 8.09
N ASN A 239 7.89 3.75 9.31
CA ASN A 239 6.89 4.68 9.81
C ASN A 239 7.50 6.08 9.84
N ALA A 240 6.96 7.01 9.08
CA ALA A 240 7.43 8.39 9.01
C ALA A 240 7.14 9.21 10.29
N GLY A 241 6.55 8.59 11.29
CA GLY A 241 6.35 9.12 12.62
C GLY A 241 7.02 8.20 13.63
N GLY A 242 8.02 8.67 14.33
CA GLY A 242 8.65 7.92 15.40
C GLY A 242 7.60 7.38 16.36
N ALA A 243 7.62 6.09 16.60
CA ALA A 243 6.91 5.47 17.70
C ALA A 243 7.57 5.90 19.02
N SER A 244 7.42 7.16 19.37
CA SER A 244 7.59 7.56 20.74
C SER A 244 6.26 7.26 21.40
N ASP A 245 6.21 6.24 22.19
CA ASP A 245 5.09 5.83 23.03
C ASP A 245 4.92 6.85 24.17
N SER A 246 4.87 8.12 23.80
CA SER A 246 4.70 9.21 24.73
C SER A 246 3.21 9.50 24.90
N ARG A 247 2.72 9.36 26.10
CA ARG A 247 1.42 9.88 26.56
C ARG A 247 1.15 11.29 26.05
N TYR A 248 2.18 12.09 25.92
CA TYR A 248 2.06 13.50 25.63
C TYR A 248 1.95 13.81 24.14
N SER A 249 2.71 13.13 23.30
CA SER A 249 2.62 13.33 21.84
C SER A 249 3.25 12.17 21.07
N THR A 250 2.48 11.53 20.24
CA THR A 250 2.98 10.63 19.22
C THR A 250 2.65 11.22 17.84
N GLN A 251 3.70 11.54 17.10
CA GLN A 251 3.54 12.04 15.74
C GLN A 251 3.51 10.84 14.80
N ALA A 252 2.31 10.38 14.44
CA ALA A 252 2.18 9.39 13.41
C ALA A 252 2.25 10.06 12.02
N GLY A 253 2.96 9.41 11.10
CA GLY A 253 2.99 9.77 9.69
C GLY A 253 2.19 8.77 8.84
N SER A 254 2.36 8.80 7.53
CA SER A 254 1.94 7.72 6.65
C SER A 254 2.93 6.56 6.72
N ASP A 255 2.46 5.33 6.46
CA ASP A 255 3.34 4.18 6.27
C ASP A 255 3.74 4.02 4.80
N GLY A 256 4.80 3.25 4.56
CA GLY A 256 5.32 3.06 3.20
C GLY A 256 4.40 2.23 2.31
N VAL A 257 3.50 1.41 2.87
CA VAL A 257 2.55 0.61 2.10
C VAL A 257 1.39 1.46 1.58
N ALA A 258 1.03 2.52 2.30
CA ALA A 258 0.02 3.49 1.86
C ALA A 258 0.43 4.21 0.56
N ASP A 259 1.71 4.18 0.19
CA ASP A 259 2.19 4.81 -1.05
C ASP A 259 1.73 4.09 -2.31
N LEU A 260 1.36 2.82 -2.22
CA LEU A 260 0.93 2.05 -3.38
C LEU A 260 -0.46 2.50 -3.86
N ASN A 261 -0.64 2.48 -5.17
CA ASN A 261 -1.96 2.68 -5.76
C ASN A 261 -2.76 1.37 -5.67
N PRO A 262 -3.94 1.33 -5.03
CA PRO A 262 -4.74 0.12 -4.92
C PRO A 262 -5.16 -0.47 -6.28
N ASP A 263 -5.29 0.36 -7.32
CA ASP A 263 -5.62 -0.11 -8.67
C ASP A 263 -4.48 -0.92 -9.31
N ASP A 264 -3.25 -0.77 -8.86
CA ASP A 264 -2.09 -1.52 -9.38
C ASP A 264 -1.94 -2.89 -8.70
N ILE A 265 -2.72 -3.17 -7.66
CA ILE A 265 -2.65 -4.43 -6.91
C ILE A 265 -3.56 -5.47 -7.57
N GLU A 266 -3.02 -6.64 -7.82
CA GLU A 266 -3.75 -7.80 -8.34
C GLU A 266 -4.40 -8.61 -7.20
N SER A 267 -3.60 -8.91 -6.17
CA SER A 267 -4.03 -9.69 -5.00
C SER A 267 -3.17 -9.39 -3.77
N ILE A 268 -3.75 -9.63 -2.60
CA ILE A 268 -3.06 -9.55 -1.32
C ILE A 268 -3.21 -10.90 -0.64
N ASN A 269 -2.08 -11.52 -0.24
CA ASN A 269 -2.07 -12.77 0.49
C ASN A 269 -1.56 -12.54 1.91
N MET A 270 -2.32 -12.94 2.91
CA MET A 270 -1.96 -12.85 4.32
C MET A 270 -1.38 -14.18 4.78
N LEU A 271 -0.09 -14.20 5.12
CA LEU A 271 0.60 -15.39 5.60
C LEU A 271 0.74 -15.30 7.12
N THR A 272 0.08 -16.20 7.81
CA THR A 272 0.09 -16.28 9.27
C THR A 272 0.78 -17.57 9.70
N GLY A 273 1.94 -17.50 10.34
CA GLY A 273 2.60 -18.69 10.89
C GLY A 273 4.12 -18.63 10.84
N PRO A 274 4.80 -19.52 11.58
CA PRO A 274 6.25 -19.53 11.69
C PRO A 274 6.97 -19.89 10.38
N SER A 275 6.37 -20.73 9.52
CA SER A 275 6.97 -21.11 8.24
C SER A 275 7.14 -19.93 7.27
N ALA A 276 6.22 -18.95 7.31
CA ALA A 276 6.38 -17.70 6.56
C ALA A 276 7.53 -16.86 7.12
N ALA A 277 7.67 -16.82 8.46
CA ALA A 277 8.76 -16.14 9.14
C ALA A 277 10.12 -16.77 8.84
N ALA A 278 10.19 -18.10 8.77
CA ALA A 278 11.42 -18.81 8.47
C ALA A 278 12.00 -18.47 7.07
N LEU A 279 11.19 -18.01 6.13
CA LEU A 279 11.66 -17.59 4.79
C LEU A 279 12.10 -16.12 4.71
N TYR A 280 11.53 -15.25 5.54
CA TYR A 280 11.84 -13.81 5.54
C TYR A 280 12.61 -13.33 6.79
N GLY A 281 12.99 -14.26 7.69
CA GLY A 281 13.74 -13.99 8.90
C GLY A 281 12.90 -13.26 9.98
N ASN A 282 13.60 -12.66 10.95
CA ASN A 282 12.99 -11.97 12.10
C ASN A 282 11.96 -10.89 11.72
N ALA A 283 12.17 -10.22 10.59
CA ALA A 283 11.23 -9.19 10.12
C ALA A 283 9.79 -9.72 9.89
N ALA A 284 9.65 -11.03 9.65
CA ALA A 284 8.36 -11.68 9.42
C ALA A 284 7.79 -12.38 10.67
N ALA A 285 8.38 -12.20 11.86
CA ALA A 285 7.92 -12.82 13.11
C ALA A 285 6.45 -12.50 13.43
N ASN A 286 5.93 -11.35 12.97
CA ASN A 286 4.55 -10.91 13.17
C ASN A 286 3.59 -11.30 12.02
N GLY A 287 4.06 -12.10 11.05
CA GLY A 287 3.33 -12.46 9.83
C GLY A 287 3.73 -11.63 8.63
N VAL A 288 3.21 -11.99 7.47
CA VAL A 288 3.57 -11.38 6.18
C VAL A 288 2.33 -11.01 5.38
N VAL A 289 2.33 -9.81 4.82
CA VAL A 289 1.37 -9.32 3.83
C VAL A 289 2.06 -9.32 2.47
N LEU A 290 1.74 -10.30 1.63
CA LEU A 290 2.24 -10.37 0.26
C LEU A 290 1.33 -9.58 -0.66
N ILE A 291 1.86 -8.62 -1.37
CA ILE A 291 1.18 -7.78 -2.34
C ILE A 291 1.70 -8.15 -3.72
N ASN A 292 0.81 -8.62 -4.58
CA ASN A 292 1.13 -8.90 -5.97
C ASN A 292 0.61 -7.75 -6.83
N THR A 293 1.47 -7.16 -7.65
CA THR A 293 1.10 -6.08 -8.56
C THR A 293 0.69 -6.59 -9.93
N LYS A 294 -0.20 -5.86 -10.59
CA LYS A 294 -0.72 -6.20 -11.91
C LYS A 294 0.40 -6.26 -12.96
N LYS A 295 0.24 -7.19 -13.90
CA LYS A 295 1.04 -7.32 -15.12
C LYS A 295 0.22 -6.92 -16.33
N GLY A 296 0.87 -6.76 -17.49
CA GLY A 296 0.18 -6.56 -18.76
C GLY A 296 -0.71 -7.76 -19.10
N ASN A 297 -1.86 -7.50 -19.72
CA ASN A 297 -2.78 -8.54 -20.16
C ASN A 297 -2.29 -9.13 -21.50
N VAL A 298 -2.26 -10.45 -21.60
CA VAL A 298 -1.80 -11.18 -22.79
C VAL A 298 -2.83 -11.15 -23.93
N GLU A 299 -4.12 -11.11 -23.61
CA GLU A 299 -5.19 -11.36 -24.57
C GLU A 299 -5.80 -10.08 -25.16
N ARG A 300 -5.71 -8.97 -24.43
CA ARG A 300 -6.35 -7.71 -24.85
C ARG A 300 -5.59 -6.48 -24.39
N THR A 301 -5.64 -5.45 -25.22
CA THR A 301 -5.25 -4.10 -24.81
C THR A 301 -6.44 -3.44 -24.10
N SER A 302 -6.22 -2.86 -22.94
CA SER A 302 -7.24 -2.16 -22.16
C SER A 302 -6.73 -0.85 -21.62
N LEU A 303 -7.59 0.17 -21.67
CA LEU A 303 -7.43 1.44 -20.98
C LEU A 303 -8.56 1.56 -19.96
N THR A 304 -8.21 1.72 -18.70
CA THR A 304 -9.18 1.83 -17.61
C THR A 304 -9.03 3.19 -16.93
N VAL A 305 -10.14 3.89 -16.75
CA VAL A 305 -10.20 5.14 -15.98
C VAL A 305 -11.14 4.91 -14.82
N THR A 306 -10.67 5.17 -13.61
CA THR A 306 -11.46 5.02 -12.38
C THR A 306 -11.47 6.34 -11.60
N ASN A 307 -12.63 6.66 -11.04
CA ASN A 307 -12.82 7.70 -10.05
C ASN A 307 -13.46 7.08 -8.80
N ASN A 308 -12.96 7.43 -7.64
CA ASN A 308 -13.60 7.09 -6.38
C ASN A 308 -13.62 8.35 -5.50
N THR A 309 -14.80 8.78 -5.12
CA THR A 309 -14.99 9.95 -4.26
C THR A 309 -15.77 9.54 -3.03
N THR A 310 -15.20 9.80 -1.86
CA THR A 310 -15.79 9.50 -0.55
C THR A 310 -15.90 10.77 0.26
N PHE A 311 -16.99 10.92 0.99
CA PHE A 311 -17.17 11.98 1.99
C PHE A 311 -17.23 11.33 3.38
N SER A 312 -16.63 11.99 4.36
CA SER A 312 -16.56 11.51 5.73
C SER A 312 -17.03 12.58 6.69
N ASP A 313 -17.83 12.18 7.66
CA ASP A 313 -18.32 13.07 8.72
C ASP A 313 -18.24 12.37 10.07
N VAL A 314 -18.39 13.13 11.15
CA VAL A 314 -18.35 12.60 12.51
C VAL A 314 -19.60 11.77 12.77
N TYR A 315 -19.41 10.45 12.89
CA TYR A 315 -20.50 9.51 13.15
C TYR A 315 -20.86 9.45 14.65
N MET A 316 -19.86 9.37 15.51
CA MET A 316 -20.06 9.18 16.95
C MET A 316 -19.21 10.20 17.73
N MET A 317 -19.79 10.75 18.76
CA MET A 317 -19.15 11.64 19.74
C MET A 317 -19.25 11.01 21.12
N PRO A 318 -18.25 11.17 22.00
CA PRO A 318 -18.35 10.72 23.37
C PRO A 318 -19.49 11.45 24.09
N GLU A 319 -20.25 10.71 24.87
CA GLU A 319 -21.26 11.30 25.73
C GLU A 319 -20.58 11.93 26.94
N MET A 320 -20.74 13.24 27.06
CA MET A 320 -20.20 14.04 28.15
C MET A 320 -21.31 14.47 29.10
N GLN A 321 -21.00 14.69 30.37
CA GLN A 321 -21.95 15.27 31.30
C GLN A 321 -22.41 16.65 30.78
N ASN A 322 -23.68 17.00 30.94
CA ASN A 322 -24.28 18.24 30.43
C ASN A 322 -25.22 18.92 31.42
N ARG A 323 -25.11 18.57 32.70
CA ARG A 323 -25.95 19.07 33.78
C ARG A 323 -25.28 20.23 34.55
N TYR A 324 -23.97 20.15 34.72
CA TYR A 324 -23.19 21.15 35.48
C TYR A 324 -22.29 21.93 34.54
N GLY A 325 -22.19 23.23 34.76
CA GLY A 325 -21.26 24.11 34.10
C GLY A 325 -20.00 24.36 34.92
N ASN A 326 -19.16 25.30 34.48
CA ASN A 326 -18.02 25.81 35.23
C ASN A 326 -18.45 27.02 36.09
N MET A 327 -17.61 27.40 37.04
CA MET A 327 -17.61 28.73 37.61
C MET A 327 -16.97 29.70 36.62
N GLU A 328 -17.33 30.99 36.69
CA GLU A 328 -16.79 32.01 35.81
C GLU A 328 -15.27 31.99 35.82
N GLY A 329 -14.64 31.90 34.68
CA GLY A 329 -13.18 31.82 34.50
C GLY A 329 -12.55 30.49 34.83
N ALA A 330 -13.28 29.50 35.41
CA ALA A 330 -12.78 28.18 35.67
C ALA A 330 -12.96 27.25 34.44
N PHE A 331 -12.07 26.30 34.29
CA PHE A 331 -12.14 25.30 33.20
C PHE A 331 -12.93 24.07 33.60
N GLU A 332 -12.90 23.68 34.86
CA GLU A 332 -13.58 22.51 35.38
C GLU A 332 -15.09 22.73 35.53
N SER A 333 -15.88 21.74 35.11
CA SER A 333 -17.36 21.80 35.15
C SER A 333 -17.92 21.36 36.52
N TRP A 334 -17.44 21.98 37.61
CA TRP A 334 -17.91 21.77 38.99
C TRP A 334 -18.72 22.94 39.55
N GLY A 335 -19.32 23.76 38.67
CA GLY A 335 -20.17 24.87 39.04
C GLY A 335 -21.63 24.47 39.20
N GLY A 336 -22.53 25.46 39.13
CA GLY A 336 -23.97 25.27 39.23
C GLY A 336 -24.56 24.50 38.04
N THR A 337 -25.84 24.12 38.17
CA THR A 337 -26.59 23.52 37.07
C THR A 337 -26.79 24.50 35.92
N THR A 338 -26.64 24.05 34.70
CA THR A 338 -26.80 24.85 33.49
C THR A 338 -27.63 24.13 32.43
N THR A 339 -28.37 24.91 31.65
CA THR A 339 -29.06 24.44 30.44
C THR A 339 -28.28 24.81 29.18
N LYS A 340 -27.23 25.62 29.30
CA LYS A 340 -26.38 25.99 28.17
C LYS A 340 -25.57 24.77 27.71
N ARG A 341 -25.43 24.66 26.39
CA ARG A 341 -24.66 23.58 25.76
C ARG A 341 -23.99 24.13 24.51
N TYR A 342 -22.80 23.61 24.20
CA TYR A 342 -22.22 23.76 22.87
C TYR A 342 -22.25 22.41 22.17
N ASP A 343 -22.23 22.46 20.85
CA ASP A 343 -22.10 21.26 20.02
C ASP A 343 -20.64 21.12 19.54
N PRO A 344 -19.85 20.19 20.09
CA PRO A 344 -18.46 20.00 19.67
C PRO A 344 -18.33 19.53 18.22
N LYS A 345 -19.40 19.06 17.56
CA LYS A 345 -19.39 18.74 16.14
C LYS A 345 -19.11 19.94 15.26
N LYS A 346 -19.43 21.15 15.72
CA LYS A 346 -19.15 22.41 15.00
C LYS A 346 -17.65 22.62 14.69
N PHE A 347 -16.76 21.96 15.42
CA PHE A 347 -15.31 22.01 15.16
C PHE A 347 -14.91 21.27 13.91
N PHE A 348 -15.62 20.19 13.57
CA PHE A 348 -15.24 19.31 12.49
C PHE A 348 -15.78 19.77 11.14
N ASN A 349 -15.02 19.51 10.09
CA ASN A 349 -15.43 19.67 8.71
C ASN A 349 -15.95 18.35 8.15
N THR A 350 -16.68 18.38 7.05
CA THR A 350 -16.86 17.19 6.21
C THR A 350 -15.56 16.92 5.48
N GLY A 351 -14.97 15.76 5.72
CA GLY A 351 -13.79 15.29 5.02
C GLY A 351 -14.14 14.79 3.62
N SER A 352 -13.18 14.82 2.72
CA SER A 352 -13.32 14.28 1.37
C SER A 352 -12.08 13.49 0.97
N ASN A 353 -12.27 12.43 0.17
CA ASN A 353 -11.18 11.68 -0.44
C ASN A 353 -11.53 11.40 -1.90
N VAL A 354 -10.72 11.94 -2.83
CA VAL A 354 -10.91 11.81 -4.27
C VAL A 354 -9.70 11.10 -4.85
N ILE A 355 -9.92 9.92 -5.42
CA ILE A 355 -8.89 9.09 -6.06
C ILE A 355 -9.25 8.93 -7.53
N ASN A 356 -8.36 9.36 -8.41
CA ASN A 356 -8.48 9.16 -9.86
C ASN A 356 -7.32 8.30 -10.33
N THR A 357 -7.60 7.29 -11.13
CA THR A 357 -6.58 6.44 -11.73
C THR A 357 -6.86 6.25 -13.21
N ILE A 358 -5.83 6.35 -14.02
CA ILE A 358 -5.79 5.89 -15.40
C ILE A 358 -4.76 4.77 -15.49
N SER A 359 -5.15 3.62 -16.05
CA SER A 359 -4.26 2.48 -16.25
C SER A 359 -4.38 1.93 -17.66
N PHE A 360 -3.24 1.54 -18.20
CA PHE A 360 -3.09 0.93 -19.52
C PHE A 360 -2.45 -0.45 -19.35
N SER A 361 -3.04 -1.45 -20.00
CA SER A 361 -2.55 -2.82 -19.99
C SER A 361 -2.59 -3.38 -21.40
N THR A 362 -1.48 -3.93 -21.86
CA THR A 362 -1.36 -4.57 -23.17
C THR A 362 -0.32 -5.67 -23.13
N GLY A 363 -0.38 -6.60 -24.05
CA GLY A 363 0.67 -7.60 -24.15
C GLY A 363 0.38 -8.73 -25.11
N THR A 364 1.44 -9.49 -25.34
CA THR A 364 1.47 -10.78 -26.02
C THR A 364 2.09 -11.80 -25.07
N LYS A 365 2.12 -13.09 -25.44
CA LYS A 365 2.85 -14.12 -24.67
C LYS A 365 4.34 -13.78 -24.49
N LYS A 366 4.93 -13.00 -25.42
CA LYS A 366 6.35 -12.64 -25.38
C LYS A 366 6.64 -11.34 -24.61
N ASN A 367 5.71 -10.39 -24.59
CA ASN A 367 5.92 -9.09 -23.93
C ASN A 367 4.60 -8.57 -23.38
N GLN A 368 4.60 -8.15 -22.12
CA GLN A 368 3.45 -7.64 -21.40
C GLN A 368 3.83 -6.32 -20.74
N THR A 369 3.00 -5.30 -20.90
CA THR A 369 3.23 -3.98 -20.32
C THR A 369 1.99 -3.52 -19.57
N TYR A 370 2.19 -3.08 -18.36
CA TYR A 370 1.22 -2.38 -17.54
C TYR A 370 1.77 -1.00 -17.17
N ALA A 371 0.97 0.04 -17.26
CA ALA A 371 1.32 1.39 -16.83
C ALA A 371 0.12 2.04 -16.15
N SER A 372 0.35 2.83 -15.13
CA SER A 372 -0.70 3.59 -14.46
C SER A 372 -0.22 4.97 -13.99
N ALA A 373 -1.18 5.89 -13.87
CA ALA A 373 -1.01 7.16 -13.20
C ALA A 373 -2.22 7.40 -12.30
N SER A 374 -1.98 7.79 -11.04
CA SER A 374 -3.07 8.08 -10.12
C SER A 374 -2.84 9.34 -9.30
N THR A 375 -3.93 9.97 -8.89
CA THR A 375 -3.95 11.11 -7.99
C THR A 375 -4.87 10.80 -6.82
N THR A 376 -4.42 11.12 -5.61
CA THR A 376 -5.23 11.07 -4.39
C THR A 376 -5.22 12.47 -3.77
N HIS A 377 -6.41 13.05 -3.56
CA HIS A 377 -6.58 14.29 -2.82
C HIS A 377 -7.57 14.05 -1.69
N SER A 378 -7.13 14.31 -0.48
CA SER A 378 -7.95 14.06 0.70
C SER A 378 -7.88 15.24 1.67
N THR A 379 -9.03 15.62 2.21
CA THR A 379 -9.17 16.54 3.33
C THR A 379 -9.72 15.79 4.53
N GLY A 380 -9.12 16.00 5.69
CA GLY A 380 -9.60 15.37 6.93
C GLY A 380 -10.81 16.10 7.52
N ILE A 381 -11.46 15.44 8.48
CA ILE A 381 -12.54 16.05 9.26
C ILE A 381 -12.03 17.12 10.24
N ILE A 382 -10.75 17.08 10.63
CA ILE A 382 -10.13 18.12 11.45
C ILE A 382 -9.72 19.28 10.56
N PRO A 383 -10.02 20.55 10.95
CA PRO A 383 -9.68 21.70 10.15
C PRO A 383 -8.21 21.75 9.75
N ASN A 384 -7.93 22.22 8.52
CA ASN A 384 -6.59 22.40 7.98
C ASN A 384 -5.74 21.11 7.83
N ASN A 385 -6.35 19.92 7.93
CA ASN A 385 -5.72 18.64 7.62
C ASN A 385 -5.91 18.30 6.14
N SER A 386 -4.84 17.97 5.44
CA SER A 386 -4.92 17.54 4.03
C SER A 386 -3.80 16.58 3.66
N TYR A 387 -4.08 15.76 2.66
CA TYR A 387 -3.17 14.78 2.08
C TYR A 387 -3.28 14.79 0.56
N SER A 388 -2.17 14.77 -0.14
CA SER A 388 -2.14 14.57 -1.58
C SER A 388 -1.04 13.61 -1.98
N ARG A 389 -1.33 12.75 -2.96
CA ARG A 389 -0.39 11.78 -3.51
C ARG A 389 -0.57 11.65 -5.01
N TYR A 390 0.56 11.56 -5.72
CA TYR A 390 0.64 11.29 -7.14
C TYR A 390 1.51 10.06 -7.34
N ASN A 391 0.98 9.04 -8.02
CA ASN A 391 1.67 7.80 -8.32
C ASN A 391 1.84 7.64 -9.82
N PHE A 392 3.01 7.18 -10.24
CA PHE A 392 3.31 6.75 -11.60
C PHE A 392 3.95 5.38 -11.53
N SER A 393 3.36 4.39 -12.20
CA SER A 393 3.81 3.01 -12.19
C SER A 393 3.97 2.50 -13.61
N ILE A 394 5.01 1.73 -13.86
CA ILE A 394 5.20 0.96 -15.08
C ILE A 394 5.79 -0.40 -14.74
N ARG A 395 5.28 -1.45 -15.39
CA ARG A 395 5.83 -2.81 -15.32
C ARG A 395 5.87 -3.41 -16.70
N ASN A 396 7.00 -4.04 -17.03
CA ASN A 396 7.16 -4.79 -18.26
C ASN A 396 7.72 -6.18 -17.95
N THR A 397 7.09 -7.20 -18.50
CA THR A 397 7.55 -8.60 -18.43
C THR A 397 7.81 -9.09 -19.85
N ALA A 398 9.03 -9.52 -20.13
CA ALA A 398 9.44 -9.98 -21.46
C ALA A 398 10.05 -11.37 -21.41
N ASN A 399 9.64 -12.24 -22.34
CA ASN A 399 10.12 -13.61 -22.48
C ASN A 399 11.02 -13.73 -23.70
N PHE A 400 12.19 -14.33 -23.50
CA PHE A 400 13.23 -14.53 -24.51
C PHE A 400 13.64 -16.00 -24.57
N LEU A 401 14.44 -16.38 -25.57
CA LEU A 401 15.04 -17.73 -25.73
C LEU A 401 13.98 -18.84 -25.69
N ASN A 402 12.87 -18.68 -26.43
CA ASN A 402 11.74 -19.62 -26.43
C ASN A 402 11.20 -19.88 -25.02
N ASP A 403 10.89 -18.80 -24.29
CA ASP A 403 10.34 -18.77 -22.94
C ASP A 403 11.26 -19.36 -21.84
N LYS A 404 12.55 -19.56 -22.14
CA LYS A 404 13.55 -19.97 -21.14
C LYS A 404 14.03 -18.82 -20.27
N LEU A 405 14.01 -17.59 -20.79
CA LEU A 405 14.47 -16.40 -20.07
C LEU A 405 13.33 -15.41 -19.93
N THR A 406 12.96 -15.07 -18.70
CA THR A 406 11.97 -14.04 -18.39
C THR A 406 12.63 -12.87 -17.69
N LEU A 407 12.46 -11.67 -18.21
CA LEU A 407 12.85 -10.41 -17.59
C LEU A 407 11.59 -9.69 -17.09
N ASP A 408 11.54 -9.31 -15.82
CA ASP A 408 10.45 -8.56 -15.20
C ASP A 408 11.02 -7.26 -14.60
N LEU A 409 10.61 -6.12 -15.14
CA LEU A 409 11.08 -4.80 -14.72
C LEU A 409 9.90 -3.98 -14.22
N SER A 410 10.05 -3.32 -13.08
CA SER A 410 9.07 -2.36 -12.60
C SER A 410 9.71 -1.09 -12.06
N ALA A 411 9.02 0.03 -12.25
CA ALA A 411 9.38 1.32 -11.69
C ALA A 411 8.14 2.04 -11.18
N ASN A 412 8.23 2.57 -9.96
CA ASN A 412 7.19 3.38 -9.34
C ASN A 412 7.81 4.70 -8.88
N TYR A 413 7.13 5.80 -9.14
CA TYR A 413 7.50 7.12 -8.65
C TYR A 413 6.32 7.76 -7.94
N ILE A 414 6.56 8.24 -6.73
CA ILE A 414 5.53 8.72 -5.82
C ILE A 414 5.92 10.09 -5.29
N ILE A 415 4.99 11.04 -5.40
CA ILE A 415 5.08 12.36 -4.78
C ILE A 415 3.97 12.45 -3.76
N GLN A 416 4.30 12.71 -2.51
CA GLN A 416 3.31 12.85 -1.44
C GLN A 416 3.54 14.16 -0.69
N ASN A 417 2.43 14.80 -0.33
CA ASN A 417 2.43 15.94 0.57
C ASN A 417 1.34 15.72 1.62
N ASP A 418 1.70 15.82 2.87
CA ASP A 418 0.75 15.83 3.97
C ASP A 418 0.88 17.12 4.78
N LYS A 419 -0.23 17.59 5.30
CA LYS A 419 -0.34 18.79 6.11
C LYS A 419 -1.19 18.50 7.33
N ASN A 420 -0.66 18.84 8.49
CA ASN A 420 -1.34 18.81 9.79
C ASN A 420 -1.98 17.45 10.11
N MET A 421 -1.28 16.34 9.82
CA MET A 421 -1.67 15.06 10.38
C MET A 421 -1.76 15.17 11.89
N THR A 422 -2.92 14.79 12.45
CA THR A 422 -3.23 14.99 13.86
C THR A 422 -2.29 14.14 14.73
N SER A 423 -1.65 14.78 15.71
CA SER A 423 -0.89 14.06 16.73
C SER A 423 -1.83 13.26 17.62
N GLN A 424 -1.35 12.13 18.14
CA GLN A 424 -2.00 11.39 19.22
C GLN A 424 -1.44 11.88 20.58
N GLY A 425 -2.19 11.66 21.65
CA GLY A 425 -1.83 12.14 22.97
C GLY A 425 -2.36 13.55 23.27
N GLU A 426 -1.82 14.19 24.27
CA GLU A 426 -2.31 15.49 24.77
C GLU A 426 -1.79 16.68 23.96
N TYR A 427 -0.50 16.62 23.52
CA TYR A 427 0.14 17.74 22.83
C TYR A 427 -0.17 17.76 21.34
N PHE A 428 -0.32 18.95 20.79
CA PHE A 428 -0.56 19.17 19.37
C PHE A 428 -1.84 18.53 18.82
N ASN A 429 -2.72 18.07 19.71
CA ASN A 429 -3.98 17.45 19.42
C ASN A 429 -5.12 18.40 19.82
N PRO A 430 -5.98 18.85 18.90
CA PRO A 430 -7.08 19.76 19.22
C PRO A 430 -8.21 19.08 20.00
N ILE A 431 -8.31 17.74 19.97
CA ILE A 431 -9.44 16.99 20.48
C ILE A 431 -9.59 17.06 22.02
N PRO A 432 -8.52 16.96 22.84
CA PRO A 432 -8.67 17.09 24.27
C PRO A 432 -9.26 18.45 24.70
N ALA A 433 -8.75 19.54 24.14
CA ALA A 433 -9.27 20.88 24.43
C ALA A 433 -10.72 21.07 23.96
N LEU A 434 -11.09 20.45 22.83
CA LEU A 434 -12.46 20.45 22.31
C LEU A 434 -13.43 19.75 23.27
N TYR A 435 -13.08 18.55 23.75
CA TYR A 435 -13.97 17.76 24.62
C TYR A 435 -14.06 18.26 26.04
N LEU A 436 -13.01 18.89 26.53
CA LEU A 436 -12.93 19.44 27.88
C LEU A 436 -13.49 20.89 27.98
N PHE A 437 -13.86 21.50 26.85
CA PHE A 437 -14.40 22.87 26.85
C PHE A 437 -15.63 22.96 27.77
N PRO A 438 -15.73 24.00 28.66
CA PRO A 438 -16.83 24.16 29.60
C PRO A 438 -18.20 24.33 28.94
N ARG A 439 -19.22 23.65 29.47
CA ARG A 439 -20.54 23.53 28.84
C ARG A 439 -21.35 24.81 28.74
N ASN A 440 -21.12 25.74 29.67
CA ASN A 440 -21.87 27.00 29.71
C ASN A 440 -21.17 28.17 29.02
N ASP A 441 -19.93 27.96 28.57
CA ASP A 441 -19.18 29.00 27.90
C ASP A 441 -19.47 29.06 26.39
N ASN A 442 -19.15 30.20 25.79
CA ASN A 442 -19.45 30.44 24.40
C ASN A 442 -18.38 29.80 23.48
N PHE A 443 -18.71 28.65 22.91
CA PHE A 443 -17.82 27.97 21.98
C PHE A 443 -17.56 28.78 20.69
N ASP A 444 -18.51 29.58 20.25
CA ASP A 444 -18.36 30.36 19.02
C ASP A 444 -17.29 31.48 19.16
N GLU A 445 -17.00 31.93 20.39
CA GLU A 445 -15.91 32.89 20.62
C GLU A 445 -14.52 32.31 20.36
N ILE A 446 -14.29 31.03 20.63
CA ILE A 446 -12.98 30.41 20.42
C ILE A 446 -12.71 30.09 18.95
N GLN A 447 -13.71 30.20 18.08
CA GLN A 447 -13.50 30.14 16.63
C GLN A 447 -12.67 31.34 16.13
N LEU A 448 -12.82 32.51 16.82
CA LEU A 448 -11.92 33.64 16.66
C LEU A 448 -10.64 33.40 17.44
N TYR A 449 -9.91 32.35 17.05
CA TYR A 449 -8.77 31.79 17.77
C TYR A 449 -7.58 32.75 17.90
N GLU A 450 -7.59 33.88 17.24
CA GLU A 450 -6.55 34.90 17.32
C GLU A 450 -7.14 36.31 17.42
N ARG A 451 -6.46 37.17 18.18
CA ARG A 451 -6.80 38.58 18.35
C ARG A 451 -5.55 39.43 18.22
N TYR A 452 -5.70 40.65 17.69
CA TYR A 452 -4.57 41.57 17.58
C TYR A 452 -4.15 42.11 18.95
N SER A 453 -2.85 41.98 19.25
CA SER A 453 -2.24 42.53 20.44
C SER A 453 -1.46 43.81 20.10
N VAL A 454 -1.96 44.96 20.56
CA VAL A 454 -1.29 46.24 20.34
C VAL A 454 0.11 46.27 20.93
N GLY A 455 0.28 45.69 22.13
CA GLY A 455 1.59 45.65 22.80
C GLY A 455 2.65 44.78 22.13
N ARG A 456 2.23 43.83 21.30
CA ARG A 456 3.13 42.94 20.57
C ARG A 456 3.16 43.19 19.07
N ASP A 457 2.29 44.04 18.58
CA ASP A 457 2.09 44.32 17.14
C ASP A 457 1.94 43.03 16.29
N LEU A 458 1.15 42.07 16.78
CA LEU A 458 0.87 40.81 16.08
C LEU A 458 -0.42 40.15 16.55
N MET A 459 -0.92 39.21 15.74
CA MET A 459 -2.04 38.34 16.14
C MET A 459 -1.55 37.33 17.17
N VAL A 460 -2.23 37.28 18.33
CA VAL A 460 -1.96 36.36 19.43
C VAL A 460 -3.10 35.40 19.63
N GLN A 461 -2.82 34.23 20.20
CA GLN A 461 -3.82 33.25 20.53
C GLN A 461 -4.88 33.83 21.48
N TYR A 462 -6.14 33.58 21.19
CA TYR A 462 -7.23 33.76 22.13
C TYR A 462 -7.64 32.46 22.76
N TRP A 463 -7.46 32.34 24.05
CA TRP A 463 -7.90 31.22 24.88
C TRP A 463 -8.24 31.76 26.28
N PRO A 464 -9.52 31.62 26.72
CA PRO A 464 -9.97 32.29 27.95
C PRO A 464 -9.51 31.63 29.27
N TYR A 465 -8.82 30.49 29.19
CA TYR A 465 -8.56 29.66 30.38
C TYR A 465 -7.09 29.53 30.75
N ASP A 466 -6.25 30.40 30.33
CA ASP A 466 -4.79 30.26 30.53
C ASP A 466 -4.22 28.88 30.13
N ALA A 467 -3.08 28.49 30.64
CA ALA A 467 -2.40 27.23 30.34
C ALA A 467 -2.91 26.10 31.26
N GLN A 468 -4.16 25.71 31.14
CA GLN A 468 -4.73 24.60 31.91
C GLN A 468 -4.08 23.27 31.54
N GLY A 469 -3.56 22.56 32.54
CA GLY A 469 -3.02 21.21 32.37
C GLY A 469 -1.79 21.12 31.47
N MET A 470 -0.96 22.15 31.38
CA MET A 470 0.30 22.25 30.60
C MET A 470 0.15 22.15 29.06
N SER A 471 -0.98 21.75 28.52
CA SER A 471 -1.12 21.41 27.11
C SER A 471 -2.36 21.95 26.43
N LEU A 472 -3.38 22.33 27.18
CA LEU A 472 -4.65 22.78 26.62
C LEU A 472 -4.53 24.19 26.03
N GLN A 473 -4.87 24.29 24.77
CA GLN A 473 -4.87 25.50 23.98
C GLN A 473 -6.14 25.55 23.13
N ASN A 474 -6.43 26.68 22.55
CA ASN A 474 -7.53 26.80 21.62
C ASN A 474 -7.41 25.74 20.49
N PRO A 475 -8.40 24.86 20.30
CA PRO A 475 -8.34 23.80 19.29
C PRO A 475 -8.19 24.32 17.86
N TYR A 476 -8.75 25.50 17.56
CA TYR A 476 -8.60 26.17 16.26
C TYR A 476 -7.19 26.75 16.09
N TRP A 477 -6.57 27.24 17.18
CA TRP A 477 -5.16 27.65 17.15
C TRP A 477 -4.23 26.48 16.84
N ILE A 478 -4.44 25.35 17.50
CA ILE A 478 -3.67 24.11 17.21
C ILE A 478 -3.79 23.74 15.74
N ALA A 479 -5.00 23.71 15.22
CA ALA A 479 -5.26 23.32 13.82
C ALA A 479 -4.70 24.30 12.79
N ASN A 480 -4.63 25.61 13.11
CA ASN A 480 -4.30 26.64 12.12
C ASN A 480 -2.92 27.30 12.32
N ARG A 481 -2.37 27.31 13.54
CA ARG A 481 -1.13 28.01 13.91
C ARG A 481 -0.01 27.10 14.42
N MET A 482 -0.28 25.81 14.59
CA MET A 482 0.74 24.80 14.89
C MET A 482 0.89 23.85 13.70
N ASN A 483 1.41 24.40 12.61
CA ASN A 483 1.43 23.73 11.32
C ASN A 483 2.59 22.73 11.19
N ARG A 484 2.29 21.58 10.65
CA ARG A 484 3.25 20.56 10.24
C ARG A 484 3.04 20.16 8.80
N THR A 485 4.09 20.10 8.02
CA THR A 485 4.05 19.63 6.63
C THR A 485 5.14 18.62 6.38
N THR A 486 4.82 17.55 5.67
CA THR A 486 5.78 16.57 5.17
C THR A 486 5.65 16.47 3.66
N LYS A 487 6.75 16.62 2.96
CA LYS A 487 6.86 16.33 1.52
C LYS A 487 7.74 15.10 1.35
N LYS A 488 7.27 14.13 0.58
CA LYS A 488 7.99 12.90 0.30
C LYS A 488 8.07 12.68 -1.21
N ASN A 489 9.25 12.38 -1.70
CA ASN A 489 9.49 11.84 -3.03
C ASN A 489 10.07 10.44 -2.88
N ARG A 490 9.42 9.44 -3.48
CA ARG A 490 9.86 8.05 -3.40
C ARG A 490 9.97 7.46 -4.79
N TYR A 491 11.02 6.70 -5.02
CA TYR A 491 11.09 5.84 -6.20
C TYR A 491 11.43 4.41 -5.78
N MET A 492 10.73 3.47 -6.41
CA MET A 492 10.98 2.04 -6.28
C MET A 492 11.26 1.48 -7.66
N ILE A 493 12.43 0.91 -7.86
CA ILE A 493 12.82 0.28 -9.12
C ILE A 493 13.19 -1.15 -8.82
N SER A 494 12.58 -2.11 -9.51
CA SER A 494 12.94 -3.52 -9.37
C SER A 494 13.18 -4.19 -10.71
N GLY A 495 14.08 -5.15 -10.71
CA GLY A 495 14.37 -6.03 -11.84
C GLY A 495 14.48 -7.48 -11.38
N GLY A 496 13.83 -8.38 -12.11
CA GLY A 496 13.87 -9.82 -11.90
C GLY A 496 14.25 -10.55 -13.19
N LEU A 497 15.15 -11.50 -13.08
CA LEU A 497 15.55 -12.37 -14.17
C LEU A 497 15.31 -13.81 -13.76
N THR A 498 14.49 -14.53 -14.55
CA THR A 498 14.23 -15.96 -14.34
C THR A 498 14.77 -16.74 -15.54
N TYR A 499 15.66 -17.70 -15.29
CA TYR A 499 16.19 -18.61 -16.30
C TYR A 499 15.77 -20.03 -16.02
N LYS A 500 15.01 -20.64 -16.95
CA LYS A 500 14.59 -22.04 -16.91
C LYS A 500 15.72 -22.91 -17.46
N ILE A 501 16.40 -23.64 -16.58
CA ILE A 501 17.44 -24.62 -16.96
C ILE A 501 16.78 -25.85 -17.57
N ALA A 502 15.72 -26.33 -16.90
CA ALA A 502 14.85 -27.39 -17.38
C ALA A 502 13.40 -27.11 -16.89
N ASP A 503 12.42 -27.91 -17.32
CA ASP A 503 11.01 -27.70 -16.92
C ASP A 503 10.79 -27.79 -15.41
N TRP A 504 11.67 -28.50 -14.71
CA TRP A 504 11.60 -28.74 -13.27
C TRP A 504 12.62 -27.95 -12.45
N VAL A 505 13.47 -27.11 -13.08
CA VAL A 505 14.45 -26.27 -12.37
C VAL A 505 14.64 -24.93 -13.04
N ASN A 506 14.57 -23.87 -12.26
CA ASN A 506 14.88 -22.51 -12.68
C ASN A 506 15.72 -21.77 -11.66
N VAL A 507 16.43 -20.76 -12.12
CA VAL A 507 17.20 -19.80 -11.31
C VAL A 507 16.54 -18.42 -11.44
N VAL A 508 16.32 -17.78 -10.31
CA VAL A 508 15.75 -16.42 -10.22
C VAL A 508 16.77 -15.52 -9.56
N GLY A 509 17.06 -14.38 -10.17
CA GLY A 509 17.81 -13.28 -9.55
C GLY A 509 16.94 -12.03 -9.51
N ARG A 510 16.90 -11.32 -8.37
CA ARG A 510 16.10 -10.10 -8.22
C ARG A 510 16.91 -9.00 -7.56
N VAL A 511 16.64 -7.77 -7.95
CA VAL A 511 17.20 -6.57 -7.31
C VAL A 511 16.10 -5.52 -7.19
N LYS A 512 16.09 -4.79 -6.08
CA LYS A 512 15.18 -3.66 -5.84
C LYS A 512 15.93 -2.54 -5.15
N VAL A 513 15.70 -1.32 -5.65
CA VAL A 513 16.10 -0.07 -5.00
C VAL A 513 14.82 0.67 -4.61
N ASP A 514 14.72 1.04 -3.34
CA ASP A 514 13.61 1.78 -2.77
C ASP A 514 14.18 2.97 -2.00
N ASN A 515 13.99 4.17 -2.53
CA ASN A 515 14.52 5.40 -1.94
C ASN A 515 13.38 6.38 -1.65
N SER A 516 13.39 6.95 -0.46
CA SER A 516 12.44 7.95 -0.02
C SER A 516 13.15 9.17 0.53
N ASP A 517 12.90 10.33 -0.06
CA ASP A 517 13.41 11.61 0.41
C ASP A 517 12.28 12.43 1.02
N TYR A 518 12.45 12.86 2.26
CA TYR A 518 11.49 13.63 3.03
C TYR A 518 12.01 15.03 3.30
N ARG A 519 11.10 16.00 3.29
CA ARG A 519 11.28 17.29 3.94
C ARG A 519 10.14 17.52 4.92
N MET A 520 10.48 17.64 6.18
CA MET A 520 9.55 17.80 7.30
C MET A 520 9.73 19.17 7.91
N GLN A 521 8.66 19.96 7.95
CA GLN A 521 8.68 21.30 8.54
C GLN A 521 7.62 21.43 9.62
N GLN A 522 7.97 22.10 10.72
CA GLN A 522 7.03 22.49 11.78
C GLN A 522 7.12 24.00 11.99
N LYS A 523 5.96 24.63 12.06
CA LYS A 523 5.81 26.08 12.31
C LYS A 523 4.82 26.26 13.45
N ARG A 524 5.29 26.74 14.58
CA ARG A 524 4.43 27.13 15.71
C ARG A 524 4.51 28.62 15.86
N TYR A 525 3.38 29.26 15.74
CA TYR A 525 3.32 30.72 15.72
C TYR A 525 3.59 31.32 17.11
N ALA A 526 4.03 32.58 17.12
CA ALA A 526 4.17 33.39 18.33
C ALA A 526 2.82 33.40 19.10
N SER A 527 2.89 33.34 20.43
CA SER A 527 1.73 33.15 21.32
C SER A 527 1.21 31.71 21.45
N THR A 528 1.83 30.73 20.80
CA THR A 528 1.68 29.34 21.19
C THR A 528 2.20 29.17 22.62
N LEU A 529 1.57 28.29 23.41
CA LEU A 529 1.95 28.02 24.79
C LEU A 529 3.48 27.86 24.96
N GLY A 530 4.04 28.50 25.97
CA GLY A 530 5.49 28.58 26.16
C GLY A 530 6.23 27.25 26.29
N THR A 531 5.54 26.18 26.67
CA THR A 531 6.07 24.81 26.65
C THR A 531 6.41 24.35 25.22
N PHE A 532 5.76 24.89 24.20
CA PHE A 532 5.87 24.42 22.82
C PHE A 532 6.56 25.40 21.87
N ALA A 533 6.62 26.67 22.21
CA ALA A 533 7.27 27.67 21.37
C ALA A 533 7.72 28.87 22.23
N GLY A 534 8.84 29.47 21.88
CA GLY A 534 9.28 30.73 22.44
C GLY A 534 8.37 31.91 22.07
N ALA A 535 8.62 33.08 22.64
CA ALA A 535 7.80 34.27 22.46
C ALA A 535 7.57 34.66 21.00
N ASN A 536 8.53 34.40 20.11
CA ASN A 536 8.48 34.73 18.68
C ASN A 536 8.00 33.56 17.79
N GLY A 537 7.74 32.39 18.41
CA GLY A 537 7.36 31.16 17.71
C GLY A 537 8.49 30.13 17.68
N PHE A 538 8.23 28.99 17.03
CA PHE A 538 9.17 27.87 16.88
C PHE A 538 9.20 27.40 15.42
N TYR A 539 10.38 26.99 14.96
CA TYR A 539 10.57 26.46 13.63
C TYR A 539 11.44 25.20 13.65
N SER A 540 11.05 24.20 12.86
CA SER A 540 11.84 23.01 12.57
C SER A 540 11.85 22.78 11.06
N ASP A 541 13.03 22.51 10.47
CA ASP A 541 13.20 22.12 9.08
C ASP A 541 14.18 20.96 9.00
N MET A 542 13.68 19.80 8.63
CA MET A 542 14.39 18.53 8.61
C MET A 542 14.32 17.91 7.23
N THR A 543 15.42 17.39 6.76
CA THR A 543 15.49 16.47 5.62
C THR A 543 15.82 15.08 6.11
N ARG A 544 15.26 14.06 5.47
CA ARG A 544 15.50 12.65 5.76
C ARG A 544 15.56 11.88 4.46
N THR A 545 16.51 10.98 4.35
CA THR A 545 16.61 10.01 3.25
C THR A 545 16.62 8.60 3.82
N ASP A 546 15.72 7.76 3.31
CA ASP A 546 15.69 6.32 3.56
C ASP A 546 16.00 5.60 2.24
N ARG A 547 17.09 4.86 2.17
CA ARG A 547 17.45 4.05 1.00
C ARG A 547 17.58 2.60 1.40
N ASN A 548 16.81 1.74 0.73
CA ASN A 548 16.85 0.30 0.90
C ASN A 548 17.20 -0.35 -0.44
N ILE A 549 18.29 -1.13 -0.47
CA ILE A 549 18.67 -1.96 -1.61
C ILE A 549 18.51 -3.41 -1.17
N TYR A 550 17.81 -4.19 -1.96
CA TYR A 550 17.64 -5.63 -1.75
C TYR A 550 18.04 -6.37 -3.02
N ALA A 551 18.79 -7.45 -2.86
CA ALA A 551 19.06 -8.38 -3.93
C ALA A 551 18.99 -9.82 -3.42
N ASP A 552 18.51 -10.73 -4.27
CA ASP A 552 18.53 -12.17 -3.99
C ASP A 552 18.81 -13.00 -5.25
N VAL A 553 19.27 -14.20 -5.01
CA VAL A 553 19.37 -15.27 -6.00
C VAL A 553 18.79 -16.54 -5.41
N MET A 554 18.00 -17.27 -6.20
CA MET A 554 17.30 -18.46 -5.75
C MET A 554 17.23 -19.52 -6.86
N VAL A 555 17.49 -20.76 -6.51
CA VAL A 555 17.25 -21.94 -7.32
C VAL A 555 15.95 -22.57 -6.87
N ASN A 556 15.01 -22.75 -7.79
CA ASN A 556 13.73 -23.39 -7.56
C ASN A 556 13.70 -24.74 -8.28
N ILE A 557 13.30 -25.78 -7.58
CA ILE A 557 13.13 -27.14 -8.05
C ILE A 557 11.67 -27.52 -7.82
N ASP A 558 11.01 -27.99 -8.87
CA ASP A 558 9.63 -28.51 -8.84
C ASP A 558 9.57 -29.77 -9.68
N LYS A 559 9.56 -30.93 -9.03
CA LYS A 559 9.62 -32.21 -9.73
C LYS A 559 8.67 -33.22 -9.12
N ARG A 560 7.92 -33.89 -9.98
CA ARG A 560 7.11 -35.04 -9.60
C ARG A 560 7.80 -36.34 -10.00
N ILE A 561 7.93 -37.26 -9.05
CA ILE A 561 8.54 -38.58 -9.25
C ILE A 561 7.55 -39.62 -8.72
N LYS A 562 6.81 -40.29 -9.63
CA LYS A 562 5.73 -41.23 -9.27
C LYS A 562 4.73 -40.56 -8.32
N ASP A 563 4.59 -41.10 -7.12
CA ASP A 563 3.66 -40.63 -6.08
C ASP A 563 4.19 -39.44 -5.26
N PHE A 564 5.45 -39.05 -5.48
CA PHE A 564 6.09 -37.98 -4.73
C PHE A 564 6.14 -36.69 -5.55
N SER A 565 5.78 -35.57 -4.93
CA SER A 565 6.06 -34.21 -5.39
C SER A 565 7.18 -33.61 -4.53
N ILE A 566 8.18 -33.04 -5.17
CA ILE A 566 9.35 -32.42 -4.50
C ILE A 566 9.39 -30.97 -4.97
N ASN A 567 9.23 -30.05 -4.01
CA ASN A 567 9.41 -28.63 -4.22
C ASN A 567 10.54 -28.15 -3.32
N ALA A 568 11.62 -27.64 -3.88
CA ALA A 568 12.73 -27.12 -3.12
C ALA A 568 13.14 -25.72 -3.62
N ASN A 569 13.54 -24.87 -2.69
CA ASN A 569 14.04 -23.53 -2.96
C ASN A 569 15.28 -23.32 -2.11
N ILE A 570 16.39 -22.93 -2.74
CA ILE A 570 17.65 -22.63 -2.05
C ILE A 570 18.11 -21.27 -2.56
N GLY A 571 18.44 -20.36 -1.66
CA GLY A 571 18.81 -19.02 -2.07
C GLY A 571 19.65 -18.27 -1.05
N ALA A 572 20.14 -17.13 -1.51
CA ALA A 572 20.84 -16.14 -0.69
C ALA A 572 20.29 -14.74 -0.98
N SER A 573 20.33 -13.89 0.01
CA SER A 573 19.89 -12.48 -0.15
C SER A 573 20.80 -11.53 0.61
N ILE A 574 20.84 -10.30 0.13
CA ILE A 574 21.48 -9.17 0.80
C ILE A 574 20.49 -8.02 0.88
N LYS A 575 20.45 -7.34 2.01
CA LYS A 575 19.70 -6.13 2.25
C LYS A 575 20.66 -5.06 2.77
N ASP A 576 20.59 -3.86 2.22
CA ASP A 576 21.39 -2.71 2.59
C ASP A 576 20.44 -1.54 2.86
N LEU A 577 20.44 -1.02 4.08
CA LEU A 577 19.59 0.05 4.54
C LEU A 577 20.42 1.23 5.02
N VAL A 578 20.24 2.37 4.39
CA VAL A 578 20.84 3.65 4.80
C VAL A 578 19.72 4.60 5.22
N TYR A 579 19.85 5.14 6.41
CA TYR A 579 19.01 6.18 6.98
C TYR A 579 19.85 7.40 7.28
N GLU A 580 19.46 8.55 6.78
CA GLU A 580 20.12 9.82 7.03
C GLU A 580 19.09 10.90 7.33
N GLN A 581 19.31 11.65 8.41
CA GLN A 581 18.46 12.78 8.76
C GLN A 581 19.34 13.96 9.14
N MET A 582 19.02 15.15 8.62
CA MET A 582 19.72 16.38 8.90
C MET A 582 18.75 17.56 8.96
N GLY A 583 19.03 18.51 9.85
CA GLY A 583 18.27 19.75 9.95
C GLY A 583 18.51 20.49 11.24
N GLY A 584 17.58 21.36 11.59
CA GLY A 584 17.62 22.12 12.83
C GLY A 584 16.24 22.55 13.29
N GLU A 585 16.10 22.68 14.58
CA GLU A 585 14.88 23.16 15.22
C GLU A 585 15.20 24.07 16.41
N GLY A 586 14.28 24.95 16.71
CA GLY A 586 14.40 25.85 17.86
C GLY A 586 13.38 26.98 17.84
N ASP A 587 13.41 27.77 18.90
CA ASP A 587 12.62 28.99 19.00
C ASP A 587 13.13 30.06 18.04
N LEU A 588 12.24 30.91 17.56
CA LEU A 588 12.60 32.05 16.73
C LEU A 588 13.22 33.19 17.59
N ALA A 589 14.29 33.79 17.09
CA ALA A 589 15.05 34.80 17.83
C ALA A 589 14.44 36.20 17.72
N GLY A 590 14.56 36.84 16.55
CA GLY A 590 14.34 38.27 16.42
C GLY A 590 12.98 38.66 15.86
N ILE A 591 12.53 37.98 14.81
CA ILE A 591 11.33 38.37 14.06
C ILE A 591 10.24 37.34 14.34
N PRO A 592 9.10 37.75 14.95
CA PRO A 592 7.98 36.85 15.19
C PRO A 592 7.43 36.23 13.89
N ASN A 593 7.13 34.94 13.93
CA ASN A 593 6.52 34.20 12.83
C ASN A 593 7.33 34.20 11.50
N PHE A 594 8.59 34.62 11.54
CA PHE A 594 9.48 34.53 10.37
C PHE A 594 10.21 33.18 10.36
N PHE A 595 9.59 32.18 9.74
CA PHE A 595 9.99 30.77 9.76
C PHE A 595 11.14 30.49 8.79
N THR A 596 12.35 30.73 9.27
CA THR A 596 13.59 30.41 8.57
C THR A 596 14.66 29.94 9.57
N VAL A 597 15.53 29.03 9.15
CA VAL A 597 16.66 28.57 9.97
C VAL A 597 17.52 29.74 10.45
N ARG A 598 17.68 30.80 9.65
CA ARG A 598 18.45 31.99 10.02
C ARG A 598 17.85 32.78 11.19
N ASN A 599 16.56 32.64 11.46
CA ASN A 599 15.88 33.31 12.58
C ASN A 599 15.76 32.43 13.82
N LEU A 600 16.45 31.30 13.88
CA LEU A 600 16.48 30.46 15.07
C LEU A 600 17.36 31.10 16.16
N ASN A 601 16.97 30.89 17.40
CA ASN A 601 17.72 31.38 18.56
C ASN A 601 18.89 30.45 18.89
N TYR A 602 20.02 30.70 18.25
CA TYR A 602 21.23 29.90 18.43
C TYR A 602 21.81 29.97 19.86
N SER A 603 21.40 30.96 20.65
CA SER A 603 21.94 31.16 22.00
C SER A 603 21.20 30.39 23.09
N SER A 604 19.96 29.90 22.82
CA SER A 604 19.18 29.26 23.87
C SER A 604 18.63 27.88 23.48
N ASN A 605 17.80 27.78 22.44
CA ASN A 605 17.00 26.57 22.15
C ASN A 605 17.26 25.96 20.79
N PHE A 606 18.34 26.38 20.11
CA PHE A 606 18.69 25.75 18.83
C PHE A 606 19.22 24.34 19.07
N LYS A 607 18.60 23.37 18.36
CA LYS A 607 19.03 21.97 18.35
C LYS A 607 19.35 21.57 16.91
N PRO A 608 20.65 21.52 16.55
CA PRO A 608 21.03 20.86 15.31
C PRO A 608 20.68 19.37 15.43
N LYS A 609 20.13 18.81 14.38
CA LYS A 609 19.79 17.41 14.29
C LYS A 609 20.59 16.80 13.17
N GLN A 610 21.43 15.85 13.49
CA GLN A 610 22.08 14.99 12.51
C GLN A 610 22.11 13.60 13.09
N PHE A 611 21.50 12.68 12.39
CA PHE A 611 21.41 11.28 12.77
C PHE A 611 21.42 10.42 11.52
N GLY A 612 22.14 9.30 11.58
CA GLY A 612 22.16 8.33 10.50
C GLY A 612 22.62 6.98 11.00
N TYR A 613 22.23 5.96 10.28
CA TYR A 613 22.74 4.61 10.45
C TYR A 613 22.79 3.89 9.10
N HIS A 614 23.67 2.91 9.02
CA HIS A 614 23.79 2.00 7.89
C HIS A 614 23.69 0.59 8.43
N ASP A 615 22.69 -0.15 8.00
CA ASP A 615 22.42 -1.52 8.42
C ASP A 615 22.43 -2.45 7.21
N GLN A 616 23.19 -3.53 7.31
CA GLN A 616 23.29 -4.55 6.27
C GLN A 616 22.99 -5.91 6.86
N SER A 617 22.15 -6.68 6.17
CA SER A 617 21.93 -8.09 6.49
C SER A 617 22.19 -8.99 5.28
N GLN A 618 22.80 -10.13 5.53
CA GLN A 618 23.05 -11.19 4.56
C GLN A 618 22.37 -12.46 5.04
N SER A 619 21.85 -13.25 4.10
CA SER A 619 21.08 -14.42 4.48
C SER A 619 21.27 -15.56 3.49
N ILE A 620 21.25 -16.77 4.03
CA ILE A 620 21.11 -17.99 3.25
C ILE A 620 19.86 -18.73 3.74
N PHE A 621 19.03 -19.20 2.82
CA PHE A 621 17.80 -19.88 3.16
C PHE A 621 17.54 -21.08 2.25
N ALA A 622 16.83 -22.06 2.80
CA ALA A 622 16.37 -23.22 2.06
C ALA A 622 14.97 -23.62 2.53
N ASN A 623 14.16 -24.08 1.60
CA ASN A 623 12.85 -24.68 1.84
C ASN A 623 12.73 -25.96 1.03
N LEU A 624 12.28 -27.04 1.66
CA LEU A 624 11.99 -28.32 1.02
C LEU A 624 10.59 -28.76 1.41
N GLU A 625 9.75 -29.03 0.42
CA GLU A 625 8.44 -29.62 0.60
C GLU A 625 8.39 -30.95 -0.16
N VAL A 626 8.03 -31.99 0.55
CA VAL A 626 7.84 -33.34 -0.04
C VAL A 626 6.38 -33.73 0.17
N GLY A 627 5.65 -33.89 -0.94
CA GLY A 627 4.28 -34.38 -0.96
C GLY A 627 4.22 -35.86 -1.37
N TRP A 628 3.35 -36.64 -0.72
CA TRP A 628 3.08 -38.03 -1.06
C TRP A 628 1.62 -38.21 -1.44
N LYS A 629 1.35 -38.66 -2.67
CA LYS A 629 0.02 -38.93 -3.25
C LYS A 629 -0.98 -37.73 -3.16
N SER A 630 -0.48 -36.51 -3.04
CA SER A 630 -1.27 -35.30 -2.74
C SER A 630 -2.05 -35.38 -1.42
N GLN A 631 -1.74 -36.33 -0.55
CA GLN A 631 -2.40 -36.63 0.72
C GLN A 631 -1.63 -36.08 1.92
N VAL A 632 -0.30 -36.20 1.91
CA VAL A 632 0.57 -35.80 3.03
C VAL A 632 1.71 -34.96 2.50
N TYR A 633 1.97 -33.84 3.13
CA TYR A 633 3.07 -32.92 2.78
C TYR A 633 3.92 -32.61 4.00
N LEU A 634 5.22 -32.84 3.87
CA LEU A 634 6.24 -32.46 4.87
C LEU A 634 6.99 -31.24 4.35
N THR A 635 7.02 -30.17 5.12
CA THR A 635 7.77 -28.95 4.81
C THR A 635 8.89 -28.75 5.80
N LEU A 636 10.11 -28.57 5.32
CA LEU A 636 11.30 -28.23 6.09
C LEU A 636 11.82 -26.88 5.62
N THR A 637 12.03 -25.95 6.53
CA THR A 637 12.56 -24.62 6.17
C THR A 637 13.69 -24.26 7.12
N GLY A 638 14.74 -23.69 6.59
CA GLY A 638 15.86 -23.16 7.37
C GLY A 638 16.37 -21.85 6.77
N ARG A 639 16.70 -20.90 7.63
CA ARG A 639 17.31 -19.63 7.26
C ARG A 639 18.37 -19.25 8.29
N ASN A 640 19.49 -18.71 7.84
CA ASN A 640 20.49 -18.07 8.69
C ASN A 640 20.69 -16.64 8.23
N ASP A 641 20.59 -15.71 9.17
CA ASP A 641 20.78 -14.27 8.94
C ASP A 641 22.03 -13.79 9.68
N TRP A 642 22.86 -13.01 9.00
CA TRP A 642 23.99 -12.26 9.56
C TRP A 642 23.62 -10.78 9.52
N GLU A 643 23.66 -10.11 10.68
CA GLU A 643 23.26 -8.73 10.85
C GLU A 643 24.48 -7.86 11.19
N SER A 644 24.69 -6.77 10.45
CA SER A 644 25.81 -5.85 10.69
C SER A 644 25.79 -5.23 12.09
N MET A 645 24.60 -5.00 12.64
CA MET A 645 24.41 -4.46 14.01
C MET A 645 24.93 -5.41 15.10
N LEU A 646 25.13 -6.68 14.79
CA LEU A 646 25.60 -7.71 15.70
C LEU A 646 27.06 -8.12 15.44
N ALA A 647 27.77 -7.44 14.54
CA ALA A 647 29.10 -7.82 14.08
C ALA A 647 30.16 -7.96 15.20
N TYR A 648 29.97 -7.24 16.32
CA TYR A 648 30.87 -7.25 17.48
C TYR A 648 30.29 -7.96 18.70
N THR A 649 29.26 -8.76 18.53
CA THR A 649 28.66 -9.60 19.59
C THR A 649 29.14 -11.06 19.46
N ASP A 650 28.94 -11.86 20.52
CA ASP A 650 29.27 -13.28 20.51
C ASP A 650 28.42 -14.08 19.52
N THR A 651 27.25 -13.55 19.12
CA THR A 651 26.32 -14.21 18.20
C THR A 651 25.95 -13.27 17.04
N PRO A 652 26.81 -13.17 15.99
CA PRO A 652 26.56 -12.28 14.86
C PRO A 652 25.50 -12.80 13.89
N SER A 653 25.00 -14.02 14.09
CA SER A 653 23.99 -14.64 13.22
C SER A 653 22.93 -15.41 14.00
N PHE A 654 21.77 -15.57 13.38
CA PHE A 654 20.66 -16.36 13.91
C PHE A 654 20.16 -17.36 12.88
N PHE A 655 19.91 -18.60 13.35
CA PHE A 655 19.32 -19.65 12.53
C PHE A 655 17.84 -19.84 12.90
N TYR A 656 16.97 -19.87 11.89
CA TYR A 656 15.52 -20.04 12.03
C TYR A 656 15.07 -21.35 11.37
N PRO A 657 14.96 -22.46 12.09
CA PRO A 657 14.41 -23.70 11.56
C PRO A 657 12.89 -23.71 11.63
N SER A 658 12.23 -24.41 10.70
CA SER A 658 10.80 -24.69 10.76
C SER A 658 10.50 -26.05 10.16
N VAL A 659 9.58 -26.80 10.79
CA VAL A 659 9.07 -28.09 10.30
C VAL A 659 7.55 -28.00 10.28
N GLY A 660 6.94 -28.33 9.14
CA GLY A 660 5.50 -28.33 8.97
C GLY A 660 5.00 -29.66 8.38
N LEU A 661 3.85 -30.12 8.84
CA LEU A 661 3.15 -31.28 8.28
C LEU A 661 1.73 -30.87 7.91
N SER A 662 1.33 -31.19 6.67
CA SER A 662 -0.04 -31.01 6.19
C SER A 662 -0.61 -32.36 5.76
N VAL A 663 -1.86 -32.65 6.14
CA VAL A 663 -2.57 -33.87 5.78
C VAL A 663 -3.92 -33.47 5.18
N VAL A 664 -4.21 -33.97 3.96
CA VAL A 664 -5.42 -33.68 3.20
C VAL A 664 -6.38 -34.88 3.35
N LEU A 665 -7.29 -34.80 4.33
CA LEU A 665 -8.20 -35.91 4.67
C LEU A 665 -9.17 -36.25 3.53
N SER A 666 -9.59 -35.27 2.76
CA SER A 666 -10.47 -35.45 1.59
C SER A 666 -9.84 -36.28 0.46
N GLU A 667 -8.51 -36.31 0.38
CA GLU A 667 -7.77 -37.13 -0.57
C GLU A 667 -7.48 -38.54 -0.03
N MET A 668 -7.60 -38.74 1.28
CA MET A 668 -7.37 -40.05 1.92
C MET A 668 -8.65 -40.86 2.11
N PHE A 669 -9.78 -40.17 2.35
CA PHE A 669 -11.05 -40.78 2.67
C PHE A 669 -12.17 -40.19 1.82
N LYS A 670 -13.14 -41.01 1.40
CA LYS A 670 -14.39 -40.49 0.85
C LYS A 670 -15.21 -39.88 1.98
N LEU A 671 -15.14 -38.57 2.12
CA LEU A 671 -15.90 -37.85 3.12
C LEU A 671 -17.36 -37.66 2.65
N PRO A 672 -18.35 -37.64 3.55
CA PRO A 672 -19.70 -37.22 3.23
C PRO A 672 -19.71 -35.81 2.61
N GLU A 673 -20.67 -35.54 1.73
CA GLU A 673 -20.72 -34.31 0.92
C GLU A 673 -20.69 -33.03 1.76
N PHE A 674 -21.36 -33.02 2.94
CA PHE A 674 -21.32 -31.90 3.89
C PHE A 674 -19.95 -31.69 4.57
N MET A 675 -19.04 -32.68 4.53
CA MET A 675 -17.66 -32.60 5.02
C MET A 675 -16.64 -32.35 3.93
N SER A 676 -17.03 -32.32 2.65
CA SER A 676 -16.10 -32.12 1.52
C SER A 676 -15.39 -30.77 1.55
N TYR A 677 -15.96 -29.78 2.24
CA TYR A 677 -15.38 -28.45 2.47
C TYR A 677 -14.46 -28.38 3.70
N ALA A 678 -14.40 -29.43 4.52
CA ALA A 678 -13.55 -29.48 5.71
C ALA A 678 -12.13 -29.92 5.35
N VAL A 679 -11.25 -28.97 5.04
CA VAL A 679 -9.82 -29.23 4.94
C VAL A 679 -9.22 -29.12 6.34
N SER A 680 -8.74 -30.25 6.90
CA SER A 680 -8.09 -30.26 8.21
C SER A 680 -6.59 -30.06 8.05
N TYR A 681 -6.05 -29.02 8.66
CA TYR A 681 -4.59 -28.76 8.76
C TYR A 681 -4.16 -29.08 10.19
N THR A 682 -3.21 -30.00 10.34
CA THR A 682 -2.55 -30.24 11.62
C THR A 682 -1.16 -29.60 11.60
N HIS A 683 -0.98 -28.57 12.42
CA HIS A 683 0.32 -27.92 12.58
C HIS A 683 1.04 -28.54 13.78
N LEU A 684 2.18 -29.20 13.54
CA LEU A 684 3.16 -29.47 14.58
C LEU A 684 4.11 -28.28 14.66
N ARG A 685 4.08 -27.55 15.77
CA ARG A 685 5.03 -26.46 16.03
C ARG A 685 6.41 -27.08 16.31
N ALA A 686 7.43 -26.62 15.59
CA ALA A 686 8.78 -26.69 16.10
C ALA A 686 8.95 -25.62 17.18
N HIS A 687 9.59 -25.97 18.29
CA HIS A 687 9.97 -25.01 19.31
C HIS A 687 10.89 -23.96 18.69
N GLU A 688 10.50 -22.69 18.78
CA GLU A 688 11.42 -21.57 18.62
C GLU A 688 12.32 -21.56 19.86
N THR A 689 13.57 -21.84 19.69
CA THR A 689 14.62 -21.60 20.69
C THR A 689 15.10 -20.17 20.57
#